data_447794b46797c893859f4fb5d0f0df69
#
_entry.id   447794b46797c893859f4fb5d0f0df69
#
_cell.length_a   1.000
_cell.length_b   1.000
_cell.length_c   1.000
_cell.angle_alpha   90.00
_cell.angle_beta   90.00
_cell.angle_gamma   90.00
#
_symmetry.space_group_name_H-M   'P 1'
#
loop_
_entity.id
_entity.type
_entity.pdbx_description
1 polymer ?
#
loop_
_entity_poly.entity_id
_entity_poly.type
_entity_poly.pdbx_seq_one_letter_code
_entity_poly.pdbx_strand_id
1 'polypeptide(L)'
;LLKEVAQKRGITLDDLKNEVIEKEILDREKEYSHLSNLILAKEIDIDALSAIRNNLLIFFTYDKIKFKVFLSKPDFAKNAIKSLLSNFPRDDASAAKRIDAFVETLIDSKLSKGKNGIKGSHAALFCSLFLTAAFPERFVDFRKIRWINLARMLEYKHPIPKDSSGEMIVWAGNFAHEIAKTPVFQKYWQTEHPLWAVAGLCWNLKDEDHEESISEENAMTDTECDERIHSLLKKKGQIIFYGPPGTGKTYLARQIIHHQKQHYTLAETSLLDQRVFSLTIWPPRDGEVFELKPKDTFVYQWNEKRNWQRPYEDLQEGDILLAYHPNPFKQYRAILRCLEKEKDSIRLEYVKSWNGPTFKEMKEDPILKDTLMMRVTMTFSLKKLDEVELERIQALSPELTNKALGFTETLIHESVSMGEFVTFHPSFGYEEFIEGLRPESDEEGNLYYNVQDGIFKRFARQACNVLLQEAKTGKRWMPGGGPPPLNEEERENIRMIAGNVPFYLIIDEINRGDISRIFGDLITLIEADKRYAAENEIITRLPYSKQSFAVPPNLYLVGTMNTADKSIALIDIALRRRFGFIELMPDYDLLATLFEDVPDDVRPITDLSLSLLQNINSRILSMYDRDHQIGHSYLVHLKESRSRAEAIETLRFAWYYEIIPLLQEYFFDSPKKLKEIIGDRFVSIDGEYGFTFTPELSGEQFIDALEIVASNGTGITNGISDEDGNII
;
A
#
# COMPACT_ATOMS: atom_id res chain seq x y z
N LEU A 1 24.06 4.58 -7.72
CA LEU A 1 23.21 5.57 -7.10
C LEU A 1 22.54 6.49 -8.12
N LEU A 2 23.27 7.32 -8.88
CA LEU A 2 22.68 8.30 -9.81
C LEU A 2 21.77 7.63 -10.86
N LYS A 3 22.20 6.49 -11.40
CA LYS A 3 21.37 5.69 -12.33
C LYS A 3 20.14 5.12 -11.63
N GLU A 4 20.24 4.68 -10.40
CA GLU A 4 19.11 4.17 -9.61
C GLU A 4 18.11 5.27 -9.27
N VAL A 5 18.60 6.47 -8.90
CA VAL A 5 17.73 7.63 -8.65
C VAL A 5 17.00 8.05 -9.92
N ALA A 6 17.70 8.12 -11.05
CA ALA A 6 17.10 8.42 -12.36
C ALA A 6 16.07 7.35 -12.75
N GLN A 7 16.42 6.09 -12.60
CA GLN A 7 15.54 4.94 -12.90
C GLN A 7 14.29 4.92 -12.00
N LYS A 8 14.42 5.18 -10.69
CA LYS A 8 13.27 5.28 -9.77
C LYS A 8 12.33 6.42 -10.12
N ARG A 9 12.82 7.46 -10.77
CA ARG A 9 11.99 8.60 -11.22
C ARG A 9 11.45 8.44 -12.63
N GLY A 10 11.85 7.39 -13.37
CA GLY A 10 11.48 7.21 -14.76
C GLY A 10 12.04 8.28 -15.70
N ILE A 11 13.19 8.87 -15.35
CA ILE A 11 13.86 9.94 -16.14
C ILE A 11 15.28 9.50 -16.54
N THR A 12 15.87 10.18 -17.51
CA THR A 12 17.26 9.93 -17.88
C THR A 12 18.22 10.50 -16.82
N LEU A 13 19.49 10.07 -16.86
CA LEU A 13 20.52 10.62 -15.98
C LEU A 13 20.78 12.11 -16.25
N ASP A 14 20.65 12.54 -17.51
CA ASP A 14 20.81 13.93 -17.90
C ASP A 14 19.61 14.78 -17.44
N ASP A 15 18.40 14.25 -17.49
CA ASP A 15 17.21 14.91 -16.94
C ASP A 15 17.32 15.05 -15.41
N LEU A 16 17.78 13.99 -14.71
CA LEU A 16 18.03 14.06 -13.27
C LEU A 16 19.03 15.16 -12.92
N LYS A 17 20.09 15.28 -13.73
CA LYS A 17 21.10 16.32 -13.53
C LYS A 17 20.52 17.73 -13.76
N ASN A 18 19.94 17.96 -14.94
CA ASN A 18 19.62 19.30 -15.41
C ASN A 18 18.29 19.81 -14.86
N GLU A 19 17.23 19.00 -14.91
CA GLU A 19 15.89 19.46 -14.56
C GLU A 19 15.57 19.35 -13.07
N VAL A 20 16.21 18.42 -12.37
CA VAL A 20 15.89 18.15 -10.98
C VAL A 20 16.95 18.72 -10.06
N ILE A 21 18.20 18.27 -10.17
CA ILE A 21 19.23 18.62 -9.19
C ILE A 21 19.76 20.04 -9.38
N GLU A 22 20.01 20.46 -10.62
CA GLU A 22 20.47 21.87 -10.88
C GLU A 22 19.40 22.88 -10.50
N LYS A 23 18.13 22.61 -10.81
CA LYS A 23 17.01 23.45 -10.39
C LYS A 23 16.90 23.50 -8.87
N GLU A 24 17.03 22.37 -8.19
CA GLU A 24 16.93 22.30 -6.73
C GLU A 24 18.12 22.98 -6.04
N ILE A 25 19.32 22.95 -6.63
CA ILE A 25 20.49 23.71 -6.16
C ILE A 25 20.21 25.21 -6.25
N LEU A 26 19.71 25.69 -7.40
CA LEU A 26 19.38 27.11 -7.59
C LEU A 26 18.30 27.59 -6.63
N ASP A 27 17.28 26.79 -6.40
CA ASP A 27 16.21 27.12 -5.46
C ASP A 27 16.73 27.16 -4.01
N ARG A 28 17.61 26.21 -3.61
CA ARG A 28 18.29 26.22 -2.31
C ARG A 28 19.25 27.40 -2.16
N GLU A 29 20.02 27.70 -3.17
CA GLU A 29 20.93 28.84 -3.14
C GLU A 29 20.19 30.14 -2.84
N LYS A 30 19.06 30.35 -3.51
CA LYS A 30 18.20 31.51 -3.31
C LYS A 30 17.62 31.56 -1.88
N GLU A 31 17.08 30.44 -1.41
CA GLU A 31 16.43 30.34 -0.10
C GLU A 31 17.45 30.47 1.05
N TYR A 32 18.54 29.70 0.97
CA TYR A 32 19.56 29.71 2.04
C TYR A 32 20.37 31.01 2.07
N SER A 33 20.63 31.63 0.94
CA SER A 33 21.25 32.94 0.92
C SER A 33 20.36 34.00 1.58
N HIS A 34 19.06 33.94 1.33
CA HIS A 34 18.11 34.86 1.99
C HIS A 34 18.01 34.56 3.50
N LEU A 35 17.88 33.29 3.87
CA LEU A 35 17.85 32.86 5.28
C LEU A 35 19.14 33.23 6.00
N SER A 36 20.31 33.00 5.39
CA SER A 36 21.62 33.37 5.92
C SER A 36 21.69 34.87 6.26
N ASN A 37 21.26 35.71 5.32
CA ASN A 37 21.24 37.17 5.55
C ASN A 37 20.36 37.55 6.74
N LEU A 38 19.24 36.89 6.96
CA LEU A 38 18.34 37.17 8.08
C LEU A 38 18.88 36.70 9.44
N ILE A 39 19.50 35.49 9.49
CA ILE A 39 19.97 34.91 10.77
C ILE A 39 21.35 35.41 11.20
N LEU A 40 22.19 35.84 10.27
CA LEU A 40 23.52 36.40 10.54
C LEU A 40 23.50 37.92 10.68
N ALA A 41 22.36 38.57 10.46
CA ALA A 41 22.19 39.99 10.68
C ALA A 41 22.47 40.39 12.14
N LYS A 42 22.89 41.61 12.36
CA LYS A 42 23.14 42.16 13.70
C LYS A 42 21.91 42.05 14.60
N GLU A 43 20.74 42.23 14.01
CA GLU A 43 19.44 41.94 14.63
C GLU A 43 18.66 40.97 13.76
N ILE A 44 18.20 39.88 14.36
CA ILE A 44 17.41 38.87 13.67
C ILE A 44 15.97 39.37 13.54
N ASP A 45 15.50 39.47 12.30
CA ASP A 45 14.11 39.86 11.99
C ASP A 45 13.20 38.64 11.94
N ILE A 46 12.37 38.47 12.97
CA ILE A 46 11.44 37.34 13.11
C ILE A 46 10.27 37.43 12.12
N ASP A 47 9.84 38.67 11.79
CA ASP A 47 8.73 38.83 10.84
C ASP A 47 9.18 38.46 9.42
N ALA A 48 10.40 38.85 9.05
CA ALA A 48 11.01 38.44 7.80
C ALA A 48 11.24 36.90 7.75
N LEU A 49 11.70 36.25 8.85
CA LEU A 49 11.80 34.79 8.96
C LEU A 49 10.44 34.12 8.83
N SER A 50 9.40 34.73 9.41
CA SER A 50 8.03 34.21 9.28
C SER A 50 7.51 34.30 7.84
N ALA A 51 7.88 35.37 7.11
CA ALA A 51 7.46 35.59 5.72
C ALA A 51 8.03 34.51 4.75
N ILE A 52 9.30 34.13 4.92
CA ILE A 52 9.95 33.14 4.05
C ILE A 52 9.53 31.68 4.35
N ARG A 53 8.91 31.44 5.49
CA ARG A 53 8.50 30.07 5.94
C ARG A 53 7.82 29.23 4.87
N ASN A 54 6.93 29.82 4.08
CA ASN A 54 6.14 29.11 3.09
C ASN A 54 6.95 28.68 1.86
N ASN A 55 8.09 29.30 1.65
CA ASN A 55 8.98 29.07 0.50
C ASN A 55 10.13 28.12 0.84
N LEU A 56 10.30 27.75 2.12
CA LEU A 56 11.34 26.81 2.51
C LEU A 56 11.04 25.41 1.99
N LEU A 57 11.84 24.92 1.05
CA LEU A 57 11.67 23.66 0.34
C LEU A 57 11.70 22.44 1.28
N ILE A 58 12.53 22.49 2.33
CA ILE A 58 12.68 21.41 3.29
C ILE A 58 11.49 21.24 4.21
N PHE A 59 10.54 22.18 4.22
CA PHE A 59 9.40 22.16 5.11
C PHE A 59 8.16 21.61 4.42
N PHE A 60 7.62 20.51 4.95
CA PHE A 60 6.25 20.11 4.67
C PHE A 60 5.24 21.03 5.37
N THR A 61 3.96 20.89 5.04
CA THR A 61 2.89 21.73 5.61
C THR A 61 2.93 21.74 7.14
N TYR A 62 3.19 20.58 7.75
CA TYR A 62 3.26 20.43 9.20
C TYR A 62 4.47 21.15 9.81
N ASP A 63 5.64 21.06 9.19
CA ASP A 63 6.85 21.76 9.64
C ASP A 63 6.68 23.27 9.60
N LYS A 64 5.97 23.78 8.58
CA LYS A 64 5.64 25.21 8.46
C LYS A 64 4.79 25.70 9.64
N ILE A 65 3.86 24.87 10.12
CA ILE A 65 3.06 25.16 11.32
C ILE A 65 3.95 25.19 12.56
N LYS A 66 4.81 24.19 12.75
CA LYS A 66 5.73 24.11 13.90
C LYS A 66 6.75 25.24 13.90
N PHE A 67 7.27 25.60 12.75
CA PHE A 67 8.17 26.75 12.61
C PHE A 67 7.47 28.07 12.95
N LYS A 68 6.18 28.23 12.59
CA LYS A 68 5.36 29.36 13.03
C LYS A 68 5.23 29.42 14.56
N VAL A 69 5.04 28.25 15.21
CA VAL A 69 4.99 28.15 16.68
C VAL A 69 6.31 28.57 17.30
N PHE A 70 7.46 28.14 16.73
CA PHE A 70 8.79 28.59 17.17
C PHE A 70 8.94 30.10 17.09
N LEU A 71 8.58 30.71 15.96
CA LEU A 71 8.69 32.16 15.74
C LEU A 71 7.62 32.96 16.50
N SER A 72 6.58 32.33 17.04
CA SER A 72 5.52 33.06 17.81
C SER A 72 6.01 33.69 19.11
N LYS A 73 7.22 33.33 19.56
CA LYS A 73 7.91 33.96 20.69
C LYS A 73 9.21 34.62 20.21
N PRO A 74 9.16 35.86 19.71
CA PRO A 74 10.29 36.52 19.03
C PRO A 74 11.58 36.52 19.82
N ASP A 75 11.53 36.95 21.10
CA ASP A 75 12.73 37.02 21.94
C ASP A 75 13.35 35.66 22.23
N PHE A 76 12.52 34.65 22.46
CA PHE A 76 12.98 33.27 22.62
C PHE A 76 13.65 32.75 21.35
N ALA A 77 13.02 32.92 20.19
CA ALA A 77 13.54 32.49 18.91
C ALA A 77 14.88 33.17 18.56
N LYS A 78 14.96 34.53 18.76
CA LYS A 78 16.19 35.30 18.58
C LYS A 78 17.32 34.77 19.46
N ASN A 79 17.04 34.53 20.74
CA ASN A 79 18.04 34.06 21.70
C ASN A 79 18.51 32.65 21.39
N ALA A 80 17.59 31.75 21.02
CA ALA A 80 17.92 30.40 20.64
C ALA A 80 18.81 30.32 19.38
N ILE A 81 18.47 31.09 18.32
CA ILE A 81 19.25 31.16 17.08
C ILE A 81 20.63 31.81 17.38
N LYS A 82 20.70 32.89 18.14
CA LYS A 82 21.97 33.52 18.53
C LYS A 82 22.84 32.55 19.34
N SER A 83 22.26 31.85 20.32
CA SER A 83 22.98 30.87 21.13
C SER A 83 23.54 29.73 20.30
N LEU A 84 22.79 29.27 19.29
CA LEU A 84 23.27 28.25 18.36
C LEU A 84 24.46 28.72 17.54
N LEU A 85 24.36 29.90 16.91
CA LEU A 85 25.29 30.35 15.87
C LEU A 85 26.52 31.09 16.41
N SER A 86 26.44 31.72 17.60
CA SER A 86 27.56 32.50 18.18
C SER A 86 28.75 31.63 18.52
N ASN A 87 29.93 31.94 17.96
CA ASN A 87 31.17 31.18 18.18
C ASN A 87 30.96 29.68 18.01
N PHE A 88 30.34 29.26 16.92
CA PHE A 88 30.01 27.87 16.67
C PHE A 88 31.29 27.00 16.62
N PRO A 89 31.36 25.86 17.35
CA PRO A 89 32.56 25.05 17.45
C PRO A 89 33.03 24.48 16.11
N ARG A 90 34.36 24.37 15.93
CA ARG A 90 34.96 23.79 14.72
C ARG A 90 35.08 22.28 14.79
N ASP A 91 35.26 21.73 15.98
CA ASP A 91 35.33 20.28 16.18
C ASP A 91 33.94 19.65 16.27
N ASP A 92 33.82 18.40 15.81
CA ASP A 92 32.56 17.71 15.68
C ASP A 92 31.89 17.37 17.02
N ALA A 93 32.67 16.99 18.03
CA ALA A 93 32.14 16.65 19.35
C ALA A 93 31.52 17.83 20.07
N SER A 94 32.18 19.00 20.02
CA SER A 94 31.66 20.25 20.61
C SER A 94 30.50 20.82 19.77
N ALA A 95 30.53 20.62 18.43
CA ALA A 95 29.41 20.97 17.55
C ALA A 95 28.18 20.17 17.87
N ALA A 96 28.29 18.85 18.00
CA ALA A 96 27.19 17.96 18.38
C ALA A 96 26.56 18.38 19.72
N LYS A 97 27.34 18.63 20.75
CA LYS A 97 26.84 19.13 22.04
C LYS A 97 26.10 20.48 21.94
N ARG A 98 26.55 21.37 21.07
CA ARG A 98 25.89 22.66 20.86
C ARG A 98 24.54 22.48 20.16
N ILE A 99 24.48 21.56 19.24
CA ILE A 99 23.23 21.19 18.53
C ILE A 99 22.23 20.56 19.49
N ASP A 100 22.68 19.58 20.30
CA ASP A 100 21.83 18.95 21.32
C ASP A 100 21.30 19.99 22.33
N ALA A 101 22.13 20.92 22.80
CA ALA A 101 21.68 21.99 23.68
C ALA A 101 20.62 22.91 23.05
N PHE A 102 20.68 23.14 21.73
CA PHE A 102 19.63 23.87 21.03
C PHE A 102 18.33 23.06 20.97
N VAL A 103 18.43 21.76 20.64
CA VAL A 103 17.28 20.86 20.57
C VAL A 103 16.59 20.76 21.94
N GLU A 104 17.36 20.53 23.00
CA GLU A 104 16.85 20.51 24.39
C GLU A 104 16.19 21.83 24.78
N THR A 105 16.79 22.98 24.45
CA THR A 105 16.20 24.30 24.70
C THR A 105 14.80 24.43 24.09
N LEU A 106 14.57 23.88 22.90
CA LEU A 106 13.26 23.91 22.26
C LEU A 106 12.28 22.92 22.90
N ILE A 107 12.75 21.73 23.24
CA ILE A 107 11.94 20.68 23.89
C ILE A 107 11.49 21.11 25.29
N ASP A 108 12.38 21.66 26.09
CA ASP A 108 12.08 22.10 27.47
C ASP A 108 11.25 23.40 27.53
N SER A 109 11.07 24.05 26.39
CA SER A 109 10.27 25.25 26.31
C SER A 109 8.78 24.94 26.38
N LYS A 110 7.98 25.96 26.79
CA LYS A 110 6.51 25.89 26.70
C LYS A 110 5.99 25.68 25.27
N LEU A 111 6.86 25.77 24.26
CA LEU A 111 6.54 25.53 22.85
C LEU A 111 6.47 24.04 22.49
N SER A 112 6.98 23.15 23.33
CA SER A 112 6.92 21.70 23.15
C SER A 112 5.55 21.08 23.51
N LYS A 113 4.70 21.81 24.26
CA LYS A 113 3.44 21.30 24.79
C LYS A 113 2.29 21.42 23.78
N GLY A 114 1.42 20.40 23.76
CA GLY A 114 0.18 20.33 22.98
C GLY A 114 0.34 19.87 21.53
N LYS A 115 -0.77 19.64 20.82
CA LYS A 115 -0.86 19.12 19.44
C LYS A 115 0.05 19.86 18.41
N ASN A 116 0.28 21.14 18.65
CA ASN A 116 1.19 21.95 17.82
C ASN A 116 2.56 22.16 18.47
N GLY A 117 2.91 21.41 19.51
CA GLY A 117 4.21 21.48 20.18
C GLY A 117 5.38 21.08 19.26
N ILE A 118 6.56 21.62 19.55
CA ILE A 118 7.80 21.33 18.81
C ILE A 118 8.41 20.07 19.42
N LYS A 119 8.50 19.01 18.64
CA LYS A 119 9.17 17.75 19.04
C LYS A 119 10.66 17.78 18.69
N GLY A 120 11.43 16.82 19.19
CA GLY A 120 12.87 16.70 18.95
C GLY A 120 13.24 16.66 17.46
N SER A 121 12.48 15.96 16.64
CA SER A 121 12.67 15.92 15.19
C SER A 121 12.50 17.28 14.49
N HIS A 122 11.53 18.09 14.93
CA HIS A 122 11.33 19.45 14.40
C HIS A 122 12.45 20.38 14.89
N ALA A 123 12.85 20.27 16.16
CA ALA A 123 13.95 21.06 16.70
C ALA A 123 15.27 20.76 15.98
N ALA A 124 15.56 19.47 15.68
CA ALA A 124 16.70 19.04 14.89
C ALA A 124 16.63 19.58 13.44
N LEU A 125 15.46 19.56 12.80
CA LEU A 125 15.26 20.11 11.47
C LEU A 125 15.50 21.63 11.45
N PHE A 126 14.98 22.39 12.41
CA PHE A 126 15.22 23.84 12.49
C PHE A 126 16.69 24.15 12.75
N CYS A 127 17.33 23.36 13.61
CA CYS A 127 18.76 23.48 13.86
C CYS A 127 19.57 23.27 12.58
N SER A 128 19.31 22.18 11.85
CA SER A 128 20.02 21.89 10.60
C SER A 128 19.80 22.97 9.54
N LEU A 129 18.59 23.52 9.43
CA LEU A 129 18.26 24.63 8.53
C LEU A 129 19.14 25.84 8.81
N PHE A 130 19.22 26.26 10.07
CA PHE A 130 20.04 27.44 10.46
C PHE A 130 21.53 27.17 10.25
N LEU A 131 22.01 25.95 10.55
CA LEU A 131 23.41 25.58 10.33
C LEU A 131 23.77 25.50 8.85
N THR A 132 22.89 24.93 8.01
CA THR A 132 23.10 24.86 6.56
C THR A 132 23.16 26.26 5.93
N ALA A 133 22.30 27.19 6.39
CA ALA A 133 22.32 28.56 5.91
C ALA A 133 23.54 29.35 6.41
N ALA A 134 24.03 29.11 7.65
CA ALA A 134 25.16 29.81 8.23
C ALA A 134 26.53 29.22 7.84
N PHE A 135 26.59 27.89 7.60
CA PHE A 135 27.83 27.15 7.33
C PHE A 135 27.59 26.14 6.19
N PRO A 136 27.32 26.61 4.96
CA PRO A 136 26.95 25.72 3.82
C PRO A 136 28.03 24.77 3.38
N GLU A 137 29.29 25.03 3.76
CA GLU A 137 30.43 24.15 3.50
C GLU A 137 30.58 23.00 4.51
N ARG A 138 29.76 22.98 5.57
CA ARG A 138 29.91 22.01 6.66
C ARG A 138 28.63 21.24 6.94
N PHE A 139 27.47 21.83 6.79
CA PHE A 139 26.19 21.23 7.18
C PHE A 139 25.25 21.12 5.99
N VAL A 140 24.30 20.19 6.13
CA VAL A 140 23.22 19.93 5.19
C VAL A 140 21.87 19.95 5.92
N ASP A 141 20.80 20.25 5.20
CA ASP A 141 19.46 20.14 5.72
C ASP A 141 19.17 18.67 6.08
N PHE A 142 18.71 18.46 7.30
CA PHE A 142 18.68 17.16 7.92
C PHE A 142 17.26 16.63 8.14
N ARG A 143 16.96 15.50 7.48
CA ARG A 143 15.86 14.60 7.81
C ARG A 143 16.43 13.20 8.03
N LYS A 144 16.39 12.75 9.26
CA LYS A 144 17.04 11.52 9.76
C LYS A 144 16.86 10.33 8.80
N ILE A 145 15.63 10.02 8.44
CA ILE A 145 15.30 8.83 7.64
C ILE A 145 15.93 8.86 6.24
N ARG A 146 15.92 10.02 5.59
CA ARG A 146 16.48 10.17 4.23
C ARG A 146 17.98 9.96 4.20
N TRP A 147 18.69 10.53 5.16
CA TRP A 147 20.14 10.38 5.26
C TRP A 147 20.54 8.95 5.64
N ILE A 148 19.77 8.28 6.50
CA ILE A 148 19.97 6.86 6.83
C ILE A 148 19.75 5.98 5.61
N ASN A 149 18.69 6.22 4.82
CA ASN A 149 18.39 5.46 3.62
C ASN A 149 19.47 5.65 2.55
N LEU A 150 19.94 6.88 2.34
CA LEU A 150 21.05 7.15 1.44
C LEU A 150 22.34 6.42 1.88
N ALA A 151 22.64 6.41 3.19
CA ALA A 151 23.80 5.73 3.73
C ALA A 151 23.71 4.19 3.55
N ARG A 152 22.52 3.61 3.74
CA ARG A 152 22.28 2.18 3.49
C ARG A 152 22.43 1.83 2.01
N MET A 153 21.88 2.64 1.12
CA MET A 153 22.01 2.43 -0.33
C MET A 153 23.46 2.48 -0.82
N LEU A 154 24.28 3.31 -0.19
CA LEU A 154 25.70 3.44 -0.52
C LEU A 154 26.62 2.51 0.27
N GLU A 155 26.06 1.62 1.11
CA GLU A 155 26.81 0.73 1.99
C GLU A 155 27.87 1.48 2.80
N TYR A 156 27.45 2.64 3.36
CA TYR A 156 28.36 3.53 4.06
C TYR A 156 28.93 2.87 5.34
N LYS A 157 30.27 2.82 5.43
CA LYS A 157 30.95 1.99 6.42
C LYS A 157 31.02 2.57 7.84
N HIS A 158 30.78 3.88 7.99
CA HIS A 158 30.82 4.51 9.30
C HIS A 158 29.50 4.27 10.06
N PRO A 159 29.59 3.98 11.39
CA PRO A 159 28.39 3.74 12.18
C PRO A 159 27.49 4.97 12.21
N ILE A 160 26.19 4.72 12.04
CA ILE A 160 25.16 5.75 12.13
C ILE A 160 24.90 6.03 13.62
N PRO A 161 25.01 7.27 14.11
CA PRO A 161 24.68 7.61 15.49
C PRO A 161 23.22 7.29 15.82
N LYS A 162 22.93 6.88 17.07
CA LYS A 162 21.57 6.42 17.42
C LYS A 162 20.81 7.44 18.28
N ASP A 163 21.48 8.05 19.26
CA ASP A 163 20.84 8.68 20.41
C ASP A 163 20.99 10.22 20.49
N SER A 164 21.84 10.83 19.68
CA SER A 164 22.09 12.28 19.72
C SER A 164 21.70 12.93 18.39
N SER A 165 20.82 13.94 18.44
CA SER A 165 20.47 14.78 17.28
C SER A 165 21.71 15.54 16.75
N GLY A 166 22.57 15.97 17.66
CA GLY A 166 23.79 16.69 17.31
C GLY A 166 24.77 15.82 16.56
N GLU A 167 25.04 14.61 17.06
CA GLU A 167 25.90 13.65 16.37
C GLU A 167 25.35 13.25 15.00
N MET A 168 24.04 13.08 14.88
CA MET A 168 23.37 12.76 13.61
C MET A 168 23.50 13.87 12.57
N ILE A 169 23.33 15.14 12.97
CA ILE A 169 23.44 16.29 12.04
C ILE A 169 24.91 16.45 11.60
N VAL A 170 25.87 16.33 12.51
CA VAL A 170 27.31 16.36 12.18
C VAL A 170 27.70 15.19 11.28
N TRP A 171 27.20 13.99 11.59
CA TRP A 171 27.42 12.79 10.77
C TRP A 171 26.87 12.98 9.34
N ALA A 172 25.67 13.53 9.17
CA ALA A 172 25.08 13.78 7.85
C ALA A 172 25.92 14.78 7.02
N GLY A 173 26.44 15.83 7.66
CA GLY A 173 27.35 16.79 7.03
C GLY A 173 28.67 16.10 6.57
N ASN A 174 29.29 15.29 7.40
CA ASN A 174 30.49 14.54 7.07
C ASN A 174 30.23 13.52 5.94
N PHE A 175 29.13 12.79 6.00
CA PHE A 175 28.71 11.87 4.95
C PHE A 175 28.49 12.57 3.61
N ALA A 176 27.77 13.71 3.62
CA ALA A 176 27.59 14.53 2.42
C ALA A 176 28.93 14.99 1.83
N HIS A 177 29.88 15.34 2.69
CA HIS A 177 31.21 15.78 2.31
C HIS A 177 32.01 14.66 1.61
N GLU A 178 31.91 13.42 2.10
CA GLU A 178 32.54 12.27 1.46
C GLU A 178 31.94 11.99 0.08
N ILE A 179 30.63 12.05 -0.07
CA ILE A 179 29.98 11.93 -1.38
C ILE A 179 30.45 13.01 -2.34
N ALA A 180 30.46 14.28 -1.89
CA ALA A 180 30.87 15.42 -2.69
C ALA A 180 32.33 15.33 -3.20
N LYS A 181 33.20 14.68 -2.46
CA LYS A 181 34.61 14.44 -2.83
C LYS A 181 34.81 13.31 -3.83
N THR A 182 33.81 12.49 -4.09
CA THR A 182 33.98 11.38 -5.02
C THR A 182 34.22 11.88 -6.45
N PRO A 183 35.14 11.26 -7.23
CA PRO A 183 35.42 11.67 -8.59
C PRO A 183 34.18 11.62 -9.51
N VAL A 184 33.27 10.68 -9.23
CA VAL A 184 32.00 10.54 -9.97
C VAL A 184 31.12 11.74 -9.73
N PHE A 185 30.97 12.16 -8.47
CA PHE A 185 30.14 13.31 -8.14
C PHE A 185 30.73 14.59 -8.74
N GLN A 186 32.03 14.83 -8.58
CA GLN A 186 32.73 16.00 -9.13
C GLN A 186 32.68 16.10 -10.66
N LYS A 187 32.62 14.94 -11.35
CA LYS A 187 32.44 14.89 -12.81
C LYS A 187 31.08 15.40 -13.25
N TYR A 188 30.03 15.15 -12.48
CA TYR A 188 28.66 15.51 -12.84
C TYR A 188 28.22 16.89 -12.34
N TRP A 189 28.72 17.33 -11.18
CA TRP A 189 28.34 18.61 -10.57
C TRP A 189 29.58 19.44 -10.20
N GLN A 190 29.80 20.50 -10.98
CA GLN A 190 30.77 21.56 -10.68
C GLN A 190 29.98 22.74 -10.11
N THR A 191 29.81 22.79 -8.79
CA THR A 191 29.04 23.84 -8.08
C THR A 191 29.86 24.43 -6.95
N GLU A 192 29.57 25.71 -6.59
CA GLU A 192 30.15 26.38 -5.45
C GLU A 192 29.65 25.80 -4.11
N HIS A 193 28.48 25.10 -4.14
CA HIS A 193 27.85 24.51 -2.97
C HIS A 193 27.65 22.98 -3.14
N PRO A 194 28.72 22.18 -3.13
CA PRO A 194 28.65 20.75 -3.40
C PRO A 194 27.79 19.98 -2.39
N LEU A 195 27.71 20.42 -1.13
CA LEU A 195 26.88 19.77 -0.13
C LEU A 195 25.38 19.97 -0.40
N TRP A 196 24.97 21.11 -0.98
CA TRP A 196 23.59 21.31 -1.40
C TRP A 196 23.18 20.41 -2.56
N ALA A 197 24.13 20.14 -3.47
CA ALA A 197 23.90 19.16 -4.54
C ALA A 197 23.70 17.74 -3.99
N VAL A 198 24.46 17.34 -2.97
CA VAL A 198 24.28 16.06 -2.28
C VAL A 198 22.96 16.03 -1.51
N ALA A 199 22.58 17.11 -0.86
CA ALA A 199 21.29 17.25 -0.19
C ALA A 199 20.14 17.15 -1.21
N GLY A 200 20.25 17.84 -2.36
CA GLY A 200 19.30 17.72 -3.46
C GLY A 200 19.15 16.29 -3.96
N LEU A 201 20.25 15.57 -4.11
CA LEU A 201 20.22 14.16 -4.45
C LEU A 201 19.49 13.32 -3.39
N CYS A 202 19.78 13.57 -2.11
CA CYS A 202 19.14 12.91 -0.98
C CYS A 202 17.60 13.17 -0.95
N TRP A 203 17.17 14.40 -1.26
CA TRP A 203 15.76 14.77 -1.32
C TRP A 203 15.03 14.19 -2.54
N ASN A 204 15.76 13.95 -3.62
CA ASN A 204 15.22 13.34 -4.83
C ASN A 204 15.20 11.80 -4.82
N LEU A 205 15.77 11.17 -3.81
CA LEU A 205 15.44 9.82 -3.44
C LEU A 205 14.02 9.85 -2.88
N LYS A 206 13.02 9.70 -3.74
CA LYS A 206 11.63 9.59 -3.29
C LYS A 206 11.54 8.43 -2.29
N ASP A 207 11.37 8.76 -1.02
CA ASP A 207 10.63 7.92 -0.11
C ASP A 207 9.17 8.19 -0.46
N GLU A 208 8.46 7.19 -0.97
CA GLU A 208 7.02 7.25 -1.21
C GLU A 208 6.22 7.35 0.11
N ASP A 209 6.91 7.51 1.26
CA ASP A 209 6.36 7.56 2.61
C ASP A 209 6.25 8.98 3.16
N HIS A 210 5.56 9.88 2.45
CA HIS A 210 5.40 11.25 2.93
C HIS A 210 3.96 11.74 2.96
N GLU A 211 3.12 11.02 3.67
CA GLU A 211 1.93 11.64 4.28
C GLU A 211 1.67 11.31 5.74
N GLU A 212 2.46 10.51 6.43
CA GLU A 212 2.21 10.24 7.86
C GLU A 212 3.49 10.00 8.67
N SER A 213 4.17 11.08 9.07
CA SER A 213 5.03 11.04 10.24
C SER A 213 4.25 11.54 11.47
N ILE A 214 3.19 10.86 11.82
CA ILE A 214 2.52 11.00 13.12
C ILE A 214 2.52 9.58 13.68
N SER A 215 3.55 9.20 14.44
CA SER A 215 3.50 8.17 15.47
C SER A 215 4.79 7.36 15.72
N GLU A 216 5.96 7.94 15.65
CA GLU A 216 7.18 7.20 16.08
C GLU A 216 7.40 7.21 17.60
N GLU A 217 6.58 7.87 18.40
CA GLU A 217 6.72 7.88 19.88
C GLU A 217 5.74 6.97 20.63
N ASN A 218 4.79 6.31 19.94
CA ASN A 218 3.89 5.35 20.58
C ASN A 218 4.17 3.87 20.21
N ALA A 219 5.32 3.57 19.59
CA ALA A 219 5.64 2.23 19.08
C ALA A 219 6.41 1.34 20.06
N MET A 220 6.38 1.58 21.37
CA MET A 220 7.10 0.72 22.33
C MET A 220 6.27 -0.45 22.89
N THR A 221 4.98 -0.56 22.56
CA THR A 221 4.16 -1.73 22.90
C THR A 221 3.77 -2.58 21.68
N ASP A 222 3.93 -2.08 20.46
CA ASP A 222 3.57 -2.79 19.22
C ASP A 222 4.64 -3.77 18.73
N THR A 223 5.89 -3.66 19.16
CA THR A 223 7.02 -4.41 18.58
C THR A 223 6.89 -5.93 18.74
N GLU A 224 6.42 -6.42 19.88
CA GLU A 224 6.24 -7.87 20.10
C GLU A 224 5.02 -8.42 19.33
N CYS A 225 3.96 -7.64 19.23
CA CYS A 225 2.77 -8.00 18.45
C CYS A 225 3.09 -8.04 16.97
N ASP A 226 3.81 -7.05 16.46
CA ASP A 226 4.26 -6.95 15.07
C ASP A 226 5.19 -8.12 14.67
N GLU A 227 6.15 -8.48 15.49
CA GLU A 227 7.04 -9.62 15.23
C GLU A 227 6.26 -10.95 15.17
N ARG A 228 5.27 -11.13 16.05
CA ARG A 228 4.40 -12.31 16.05
C ARG A 228 3.54 -12.38 14.80
N ILE A 229 2.94 -11.25 14.38
CA ILE A 229 2.14 -11.13 13.15
C ILE A 229 2.99 -11.47 11.94
N HIS A 230 4.16 -10.84 11.78
CA HIS A 230 5.08 -11.11 10.67
C HIS A 230 5.57 -12.56 10.64
N SER A 231 5.89 -13.14 11.79
CA SER A 231 6.29 -14.55 11.88
C SER A 231 5.19 -15.50 11.45
N LEU A 232 3.92 -15.24 11.85
CA LEU A 232 2.77 -16.03 11.45
C LEU A 232 2.45 -15.88 9.96
N LEU A 233 2.46 -14.67 9.44
CA LEU A 233 2.27 -14.40 8.02
C LEU A 233 3.33 -15.11 7.18
N LYS A 234 4.59 -15.02 7.56
CA LYS A 234 5.67 -15.71 6.87
C LYS A 234 5.51 -17.24 6.86
N LYS A 235 4.99 -17.82 7.96
CA LYS A 235 4.80 -19.28 8.07
C LYS A 235 3.53 -19.78 7.40
N LYS A 236 2.43 -19.05 7.53
CA LYS A 236 1.09 -19.48 7.09
C LYS A 236 0.66 -18.85 5.76
N GLY A 237 1.14 -17.64 5.44
CA GLY A 237 0.68 -16.85 4.31
C GLY A 237 -0.65 -16.13 4.56
N GLN A 238 -1.40 -16.51 5.62
CA GLN A 238 -2.71 -15.96 5.94
C GLN A 238 -3.00 -15.98 7.44
N ILE A 239 -3.62 -14.89 7.94
CA ILE A 239 -4.02 -14.73 9.33
C ILE A 239 -5.44 -14.16 9.44
N ILE A 240 -6.07 -14.34 10.59
CA ILE A 240 -7.34 -13.71 10.96
C ILE A 240 -7.18 -13.06 12.32
N PHE A 241 -7.44 -11.75 12.40
CA PHE A 241 -7.66 -11.04 13.64
C PHE A 241 -9.09 -11.25 14.10
N TYR A 242 -9.31 -11.76 15.32
CA TYR A 242 -10.63 -12.02 15.84
C TYR A 242 -10.78 -11.49 17.27
N GLY A 243 -12.00 -11.20 17.68
CA GLY A 243 -12.32 -10.70 19.02
C GLY A 243 -13.56 -9.81 19.02
N PRO A 244 -13.89 -9.22 20.19
CA PRO A 244 -15.05 -8.34 20.35
C PRO A 244 -15.02 -7.12 19.43
N PRO A 245 -16.15 -6.46 19.17
CA PRO A 245 -16.19 -5.23 18.39
C PRO A 245 -15.44 -4.10 19.12
N GLY A 246 -14.81 -3.21 18.34
CA GLY A 246 -14.08 -2.06 18.89
C GLY A 246 -12.70 -2.38 19.50
N THR A 247 -12.09 -3.53 19.16
CA THR A 247 -10.72 -3.90 19.61
C THR A 247 -9.62 -3.57 18.59
N GLY A 248 -9.89 -2.71 17.60
CA GLY A 248 -8.88 -2.24 16.67
C GLY A 248 -8.50 -3.21 15.54
N LYS A 249 -9.23 -4.32 15.31
CA LYS A 249 -8.91 -5.35 14.29
C LYS A 249 -8.66 -4.78 12.89
N THR A 250 -9.61 -4.02 12.38
CA THR A 250 -9.53 -3.42 11.04
C THR A 250 -8.43 -2.34 10.99
N TYR A 251 -8.23 -1.60 12.08
CA TYR A 251 -7.12 -0.65 12.20
C TYR A 251 -5.76 -1.35 12.08
N LEU A 252 -5.53 -2.40 12.87
CA LEU A 252 -4.28 -3.17 12.84
C LEU A 252 -4.04 -3.83 11.47
N ALA A 253 -5.10 -4.39 10.86
CA ALA A 253 -5.00 -4.95 9.51
C ALA A 253 -4.56 -3.89 8.48
N ARG A 254 -5.05 -2.65 8.58
CA ARG A 254 -4.64 -1.54 7.72
C ARG A 254 -3.22 -1.07 7.98
N GLN A 255 -2.76 -1.07 9.23
CA GLN A 255 -1.39 -0.70 9.59
C GLN A 255 -0.35 -1.62 8.92
N ILE A 256 -0.65 -2.91 8.73
CA ILE A 256 0.23 -3.84 8.01
C ILE A 256 0.53 -3.35 6.59
N ILE A 257 -0.46 -2.75 5.89
CA ILE A 257 -0.24 -2.16 4.55
C ILE A 257 0.54 -0.84 4.67
N HIS A 258 0.17 0.02 5.64
CA HIS A 258 0.78 1.35 5.78
C HIS A 258 2.28 1.31 6.13
N HIS A 259 2.72 0.27 6.83
CA HIS A 259 4.14 0.08 7.17
C HIS A 259 4.97 -0.52 6.03
N GLN A 260 4.33 -0.91 4.93
CA GLN A 260 4.99 -1.49 3.75
C GLN A 260 5.02 -0.49 2.57
N LYS A 261 5.82 -0.81 1.58
CA LYS A 261 5.83 -0.07 0.32
C LYS A 261 4.44 -0.16 -0.32
N GLN A 262 3.74 0.97 -0.45
CA GLN A 262 2.34 0.98 -0.88
C GLN A 262 2.16 0.68 -2.36
N HIS A 263 3.15 1.05 -3.19
CA HIS A 263 3.09 0.90 -4.64
C HIS A 263 4.38 0.30 -5.19
N TYR A 264 4.23 -0.51 -6.21
CA TYR A 264 5.33 -1.05 -6.99
C TYR A 264 5.17 -0.65 -8.46
N THR A 265 6.27 -0.34 -9.11
CA THR A 265 6.24 0.00 -10.54
C THR A 265 6.57 -1.24 -11.37
N LEU A 266 5.54 -1.79 -12.03
CA LEU A 266 5.75 -2.81 -13.05
C LEU A 266 6.24 -2.12 -14.33
N ALA A 267 7.38 -2.56 -14.85
CA ALA A 267 7.80 -2.20 -16.18
C ALA A 267 6.95 -3.00 -17.19
N GLU A 268 6.04 -2.34 -17.84
CA GLU A 268 5.28 -2.89 -18.94
C GLU A 268 5.94 -2.51 -20.27
N THR A 269 6.27 -3.52 -21.06
CA THR A 269 6.49 -3.28 -22.47
C THR A 269 5.11 -3.23 -23.12
N SER A 270 4.50 -2.05 -23.16
CA SER A 270 3.24 -1.90 -23.86
C SER A 270 3.50 -1.81 -25.35
N LEU A 271 2.84 -2.66 -26.10
CA LEU A 271 2.67 -2.53 -27.54
C LEU A 271 1.46 -1.60 -27.82
N LEU A 272 1.41 -0.44 -27.13
CA LEU A 272 0.34 0.52 -27.32
C LEU A 272 0.20 0.86 -28.80
N ASP A 273 -1.01 0.70 -29.29
CA ASP A 273 -1.49 1.01 -30.63
C ASP A 273 -1.03 0.10 -31.79
N GLN A 274 -0.40 -1.05 -31.53
CA GLN A 274 -0.02 -1.92 -32.63
C GLN A 274 -0.94 -3.12 -32.74
N ARG A 275 -1.68 -3.13 -33.81
CA ARG A 275 -2.68 -4.16 -34.07
C ARG A 275 -2.11 -5.17 -35.03
N VAL A 276 -2.20 -6.44 -34.61
CA VAL A 276 -1.75 -7.56 -35.43
C VAL A 276 -2.94 -8.39 -35.86
N PHE A 277 -2.98 -8.71 -37.12
CA PHE A 277 -4.03 -9.52 -37.71
C PHE A 277 -3.46 -10.83 -38.28
N SER A 278 -4.24 -11.88 -38.27
CA SER A 278 -3.99 -13.10 -39.03
C SER A 278 -4.73 -13.00 -40.36
N LEU A 279 -4.02 -13.10 -41.48
CA LEU A 279 -4.60 -13.11 -42.82
C LEU A 279 -4.37 -14.45 -43.47
N THR A 280 -5.44 -15.15 -43.91
CA THR A 280 -5.35 -16.38 -44.66
C THR A 280 -5.26 -16.08 -46.18
N ILE A 281 -4.19 -16.53 -46.82
CA ILE A 281 -3.94 -16.35 -48.26
C ILE A 281 -4.16 -17.69 -48.97
N TRP A 282 -5.14 -17.74 -49.88
CA TRP A 282 -5.57 -18.94 -50.59
C TRP A 282 -4.89 -19.09 -51.96
N PRO A 283 -4.14 -20.21 -52.24
CA PRO A 283 -3.70 -20.50 -53.57
C PRO A 283 -4.86 -20.96 -54.50
N PRO A 284 -4.79 -20.79 -55.85
CA PRO A 284 -3.62 -20.40 -56.61
C PRO A 284 -3.52 -18.90 -56.94
N ARG A 285 -4.58 -18.08 -56.58
CA ARG A 285 -4.59 -16.66 -57.01
C ARG A 285 -3.58 -15.79 -56.28
N ASP A 286 -3.31 -16.13 -55.01
CA ASP A 286 -2.48 -15.29 -54.13
C ASP A 286 -1.21 -16.03 -53.67
N GLY A 287 -0.92 -17.22 -54.21
CA GLY A 287 0.26 -18.03 -53.84
C GLY A 287 1.60 -17.34 -54.14
N GLU A 288 1.64 -16.48 -55.13
CA GLU A 288 2.80 -15.68 -55.52
C GLU A 288 3.23 -14.68 -54.45
N VAL A 289 2.33 -14.33 -53.51
CA VAL A 289 2.65 -13.47 -52.37
C VAL A 289 3.81 -13.99 -51.53
N PHE A 290 3.96 -15.31 -51.41
CA PHE A 290 5.06 -15.92 -50.65
C PHE A 290 6.40 -15.97 -51.39
N GLU A 291 6.43 -15.55 -52.64
CA GLU A 291 7.63 -15.41 -53.50
C GLU A 291 8.11 -13.95 -53.61
N LEU A 292 7.35 -12.99 -53.03
CA LEU A 292 7.68 -11.58 -53.03
C LEU A 292 8.95 -11.28 -52.21
N LYS A 293 9.56 -10.16 -52.53
CA LYS A 293 10.74 -9.62 -51.81
C LYS A 293 10.31 -8.52 -50.85
N PRO A 294 11.10 -8.28 -49.82
CA PRO A 294 10.84 -7.16 -48.90
C PRO A 294 10.65 -5.84 -49.66
N LYS A 295 9.60 -5.09 -49.31
CA LYS A 295 9.08 -3.85 -49.92
C LYS A 295 8.27 -4.03 -51.21
N ASP A 296 8.11 -5.22 -51.74
CA ASP A 296 7.13 -5.44 -52.81
C ASP A 296 5.72 -5.21 -52.28
N THR A 297 4.83 -4.69 -53.12
CA THR A 297 3.44 -4.41 -52.75
C THR A 297 2.49 -5.19 -53.65
N PHE A 298 1.35 -5.60 -53.08
CA PHE A 298 0.29 -6.25 -53.83
C PHE A 298 -1.08 -5.83 -53.27
N VAL A 299 -2.13 -6.07 -54.06
CA VAL A 299 -3.50 -5.77 -53.68
C VAL A 299 -4.23 -7.07 -53.37
N TYR A 300 -4.67 -7.21 -52.13
CA TYR A 300 -5.51 -8.32 -51.67
C TYR A 300 -6.97 -7.94 -51.89
N GLN A 301 -7.72 -8.74 -52.69
CA GLN A 301 -9.13 -8.49 -52.97
C GLN A 301 -10.02 -9.02 -51.83
N TRP A 302 -10.77 -8.13 -51.22
CA TRP A 302 -11.72 -8.48 -50.17
C TRP A 302 -13.06 -8.89 -50.76
N ASN A 303 -13.68 -9.95 -50.26
CA ASN A 303 -14.97 -10.42 -50.75
C ASN A 303 -16.00 -10.46 -49.62
N GLU A 304 -16.84 -9.44 -49.58
CA GLU A 304 -17.90 -9.28 -48.52
C GLU A 304 -18.80 -10.51 -48.33
N LYS A 305 -19.07 -11.28 -49.39
CA LYS A 305 -19.96 -12.45 -49.31
C LYS A 305 -19.33 -13.67 -48.63
N ARG A 306 -18.01 -13.71 -48.46
CA ARG A 306 -17.26 -14.84 -47.90
C ARG A 306 -16.53 -14.53 -46.61
N ASN A 307 -16.43 -13.27 -46.24
CA ASN A 307 -15.58 -12.81 -45.16
C ASN A 307 -16.41 -12.06 -44.12
N TRP A 308 -16.07 -12.25 -42.86
CA TRP A 308 -16.64 -11.47 -41.78
C TRP A 308 -16.23 -10.01 -41.90
N GLN A 309 -17.18 -9.07 -41.92
CA GLN A 309 -16.92 -7.63 -42.15
C GLN A 309 -16.17 -6.99 -40.99
N ARG A 310 -16.47 -7.34 -39.76
CA ARG A 310 -15.96 -6.66 -38.55
C ARG A 310 -14.43 -6.59 -38.46
N PRO A 311 -13.62 -7.66 -38.67
CA PRO A 311 -12.17 -7.54 -38.68
C PRO A 311 -11.62 -6.67 -39.81
N TYR A 312 -12.35 -6.55 -40.92
CA TYR A 312 -11.99 -5.68 -42.03
C TYR A 312 -12.22 -4.21 -41.69
N GLU A 313 -13.33 -3.87 -41.02
CA GLU A 313 -13.63 -2.51 -40.56
C GLU A 313 -12.59 -2.02 -39.56
N ASP A 314 -12.12 -2.89 -38.68
CA ASP A 314 -11.11 -2.58 -37.67
C ASP A 314 -9.70 -2.36 -38.25
N LEU A 315 -9.37 -2.89 -39.45
CA LEU A 315 -8.06 -2.78 -40.03
C LEU A 315 -7.75 -1.34 -40.46
N GLN A 316 -6.56 -0.86 -40.14
CA GLN A 316 -6.08 0.50 -40.46
C GLN A 316 -4.70 0.45 -41.17
N GLU A 317 -4.34 1.57 -41.77
CA GLU A 317 -3.01 1.80 -42.32
C GLU A 317 -1.94 1.67 -41.23
N GLY A 318 -0.87 0.96 -41.53
CA GLY A 318 0.23 0.65 -40.58
C GLY A 318 0.07 -0.69 -39.85
N ASP A 319 -1.12 -1.28 -39.83
CA ASP A 319 -1.35 -2.57 -39.12
C ASP A 319 -0.50 -3.70 -39.71
N ILE A 320 -0.09 -4.62 -38.85
CA ILE A 320 0.71 -5.80 -39.25
C ILE A 320 -0.21 -7.01 -39.46
N LEU A 321 0.04 -7.75 -40.53
CA LEU A 321 -0.70 -8.96 -40.82
C LEU A 321 0.25 -10.16 -40.90
N LEU A 322 -0.04 -11.24 -40.16
CA LEU A 322 0.63 -12.50 -40.27
C LEU A 322 -0.06 -13.35 -41.32
N ALA A 323 0.66 -13.61 -42.45
CA ALA A 323 0.09 -14.33 -43.58
C ALA A 323 0.19 -15.84 -43.40
N TYR A 324 -0.99 -16.47 -43.25
CA TYR A 324 -1.14 -17.93 -43.12
C TYR A 324 -1.41 -18.56 -44.48
N HIS A 325 -0.62 -19.60 -44.81
CA HIS A 325 -0.78 -20.39 -46.02
C HIS A 325 -1.48 -21.71 -45.70
N PRO A 326 -2.76 -21.93 -46.11
CA PRO A 326 -3.54 -23.10 -45.69
C PRO A 326 -2.97 -24.40 -46.25
N ASN A 327 -3.15 -24.72 -47.50
CA ASN A 327 -2.61 -25.90 -48.14
C ASN A 327 -1.63 -25.52 -49.24
N PRO A 328 -0.52 -26.26 -49.45
CA PRO A 328 -0.16 -27.49 -48.74
C PRO A 328 0.57 -27.33 -47.43
N PHE A 329 1.01 -26.09 -47.06
CA PHE A 329 1.96 -25.84 -45.98
C PHE A 329 1.31 -25.80 -44.59
N LYS A 330 0.06 -25.33 -44.46
CA LYS A 330 -0.66 -25.15 -43.20
C LYS A 330 0.18 -24.42 -42.15
N GLN A 331 0.76 -23.29 -42.49
CA GLN A 331 1.78 -22.57 -41.74
C GLN A 331 1.72 -21.07 -42.00
N TYR A 332 2.11 -20.23 -41.02
CA TYR A 332 2.42 -18.84 -41.25
C TYR A 332 3.72 -18.69 -42.03
N ARG A 333 3.75 -17.88 -43.12
CA ARG A 333 4.89 -17.80 -44.01
C ARG A 333 5.39 -16.41 -44.32
N ALA A 334 4.64 -15.35 -44.04
CA ALA A 334 5.06 -13.99 -44.29
C ALA A 334 4.51 -13.03 -43.22
N ILE A 335 5.21 -11.90 -43.08
CA ILE A 335 4.77 -10.73 -42.33
C ILE A 335 4.50 -9.64 -43.40
N LEU A 336 3.28 -9.08 -43.30
CA LEU A 336 2.79 -8.04 -44.20
C LEU A 336 2.45 -6.78 -43.40
N ARG A 337 2.35 -5.62 -44.05
CA ARG A 337 1.89 -4.36 -43.47
C ARG A 337 0.75 -3.79 -44.33
N CYS A 338 -0.31 -3.31 -43.71
CA CYS A 338 -1.34 -2.59 -44.41
C CYS A 338 -0.84 -1.20 -44.82
N LEU A 339 -0.85 -0.90 -46.10
CA LEU A 339 -0.51 0.43 -46.63
C LEU A 339 -1.74 1.29 -46.85
N GLU A 340 -2.83 0.65 -47.33
CA GLU A 340 -4.04 1.35 -47.69
C GLU A 340 -5.23 0.37 -47.63
N LYS A 341 -6.37 0.83 -47.17
CA LYS A 341 -7.62 0.07 -47.16
C LYS A 341 -8.66 0.79 -48.01
N GLU A 342 -9.19 0.14 -49.00
CA GLU A 342 -10.31 0.57 -49.82
C GLU A 342 -11.56 -0.25 -49.44
N LYS A 343 -12.71 0.04 -50.05
CA LYS A 343 -13.97 -0.67 -49.73
C LYS A 343 -13.88 -2.17 -49.95
N ASP A 344 -13.23 -2.61 -51.04
CA ASP A 344 -13.19 -4.01 -51.47
C ASP A 344 -11.76 -4.56 -51.66
N SER A 345 -10.76 -3.83 -51.19
CA SER A 345 -9.37 -4.23 -51.35
C SER A 345 -8.44 -3.68 -50.26
N ILE A 346 -7.37 -4.38 -50.01
CA ILE A 346 -6.31 -3.96 -49.11
C ILE A 346 -4.99 -3.95 -49.91
N ARG A 347 -4.28 -2.80 -49.92
CA ARG A 347 -2.91 -2.75 -50.42
C ARG A 347 -1.95 -3.13 -49.30
N LEU A 348 -1.17 -4.16 -49.52
CA LEU A 348 -0.26 -4.74 -48.57
C LEU A 348 1.19 -4.63 -49.06
N GLU A 349 2.10 -4.31 -48.13
CA GLU A 349 3.54 -4.39 -48.29
C GLU A 349 4.06 -5.72 -47.74
N TYR A 350 4.91 -6.39 -48.51
CA TYR A 350 5.61 -7.57 -48.02
C TYR A 350 6.82 -7.16 -47.18
N VAL A 351 6.77 -7.40 -45.85
CA VAL A 351 7.83 -7.01 -44.91
C VAL A 351 8.98 -8.03 -44.95
N LYS A 352 8.65 -9.30 -44.73
CA LYS A 352 9.63 -10.39 -44.78
C LYS A 352 8.98 -11.77 -44.84
N SER A 353 9.75 -12.77 -45.37
CA SER A 353 9.42 -14.18 -45.19
C SER A 353 9.63 -14.61 -43.74
N TRP A 354 8.81 -15.53 -43.29
CA TRP A 354 8.89 -16.05 -41.95
C TRP A 354 8.33 -17.46 -41.89
N ASN A 355 9.08 -18.38 -41.29
CA ASN A 355 8.60 -19.74 -41.04
C ASN A 355 7.97 -19.79 -39.64
N GLY A 356 6.75 -19.30 -39.55
CA GLY A 356 5.98 -19.28 -38.29
C GLY A 356 5.42 -20.63 -37.92
N PRO A 357 4.62 -20.70 -36.81
CA PRO A 357 4.07 -21.95 -36.35
C PRO A 357 3.12 -22.59 -37.35
N THR A 358 3.18 -23.91 -37.42
CA THR A 358 2.27 -24.74 -38.21
C THR A 358 0.93 -24.90 -37.52
N PHE A 359 -0.12 -25.26 -38.28
CA PHE A 359 -1.43 -25.57 -37.71
C PHE A 359 -1.37 -26.67 -36.65
N LYS A 360 -0.48 -27.65 -36.80
CA LYS A 360 -0.29 -28.74 -35.86
C LYS A 360 0.27 -28.25 -34.53
N GLU A 361 1.33 -27.46 -34.58
CA GLU A 361 1.94 -26.86 -33.36
C GLU A 361 0.96 -25.97 -32.60
N MET A 362 0.21 -25.11 -33.31
CA MET A 362 -0.82 -24.28 -32.68
C MET A 362 -1.97 -25.08 -32.09
N LYS A 363 -2.35 -26.23 -32.69
CA LYS A 363 -3.38 -27.13 -32.17
C LYS A 363 -2.92 -27.92 -30.94
N GLU A 364 -1.64 -28.18 -30.83
CA GLU A 364 -1.01 -28.83 -29.67
C GLU A 364 -0.72 -27.84 -28.54
N ASP A 365 -0.69 -26.54 -28.83
CA ASP A 365 -0.50 -25.52 -27.80
C ASP A 365 -1.69 -25.46 -26.83
N PRO A 366 -1.45 -25.50 -25.51
CA PRO A 366 -2.50 -25.60 -24.49
C PRO A 366 -3.47 -24.41 -24.48
N ILE A 367 -3.05 -23.24 -24.96
CA ILE A 367 -3.84 -22.00 -24.98
C ILE A 367 -4.47 -21.81 -26.37
N LEU A 368 -3.65 -21.81 -27.44
CA LEU A 368 -4.14 -21.54 -28.79
C LEU A 368 -5.22 -22.51 -29.24
N LYS A 369 -5.15 -23.79 -28.87
CA LYS A 369 -6.13 -24.82 -29.26
C LYS A 369 -7.57 -24.47 -28.92
N ASP A 370 -7.77 -23.69 -27.86
CA ASP A 370 -9.08 -23.30 -27.34
C ASP A 370 -9.52 -21.90 -27.80
N THR A 371 -8.69 -21.19 -28.57
CA THR A 371 -9.00 -19.86 -29.11
C THR A 371 -10.00 -19.95 -30.28
N LEU A 372 -10.69 -18.85 -30.55
CA LEU A 372 -11.61 -18.74 -31.68
C LEU A 372 -10.91 -19.04 -33.02
N MET A 373 -9.65 -18.63 -33.14
CA MET A 373 -8.80 -18.87 -34.32
C MET A 373 -8.69 -20.37 -34.66
N MET A 374 -8.57 -21.23 -33.64
CA MET A 374 -8.40 -22.66 -33.80
C MET A 374 -9.71 -23.43 -33.86
N ARG A 375 -10.76 -22.96 -33.16
CA ARG A 375 -12.09 -23.60 -33.11
C ARG A 375 -12.81 -23.56 -34.44
N VAL A 376 -12.63 -22.52 -35.22
CA VAL A 376 -13.34 -22.29 -36.49
C VAL A 376 -12.42 -22.59 -37.67
N THR A 377 -11.58 -23.62 -37.55
CA THR A 377 -10.74 -24.22 -38.62
C THR A 377 -10.33 -23.22 -39.71
N MET A 378 -9.54 -22.17 -39.36
CA MET A 378 -8.87 -21.27 -40.30
C MET A 378 -9.70 -20.85 -41.54
N THR A 379 -11.01 -20.78 -41.42
CA THR A 379 -11.93 -20.34 -42.49
C THR A 379 -12.04 -18.83 -42.58
N PHE A 380 -11.50 -18.10 -41.60
CA PHE A 380 -11.49 -16.64 -41.65
C PHE A 380 -10.36 -16.13 -42.53
N SER A 381 -10.70 -15.30 -43.48
CA SER A 381 -9.69 -14.64 -44.31
C SER A 381 -8.89 -13.61 -43.49
N LEU A 382 -9.51 -12.92 -42.54
CA LEU A 382 -8.86 -11.92 -41.67
C LEU A 382 -9.39 -12.05 -40.26
N LYS A 383 -8.50 -11.99 -39.28
CA LYS A 383 -8.83 -11.97 -37.85
C LYS A 383 -7.85 -11.06 -37.11
N LYS A 384 -8.34 -10.17 -36.26
CA LYS A 384 -7.51 -9.46 -35.29
C LYS A 384 -7.04 -10.45 -34.21
N LEU A 385 -5.75 -10.51 -33.99
CA LEU A 385 -5.18 -11.31 -32.90
C LEU A 385 -5.29 -10.54 -31.60
N ASP A 386 -5.70 -11.22 -30.56
CA ASP A 386 -5.59 -10.68 -29.20
C ASP A 386 -4.14 -10.85 -28.70
N GLU A 387 -3.84 -10.19 -27.58
CA GLU A 387 -2.51 -10.17 -27.00
C GLU A 387 -2.00 -11.57 -26.64
N VAL A 388 -2.88 -12.39 -26.10
CA VAL A 388 -2.55 -13.78 -25.72
C VAL A 388 -2.25 -14.66 -26.93
N GLU A 389 -3.04 -14.54 -27.99
CA GLU A 389 -2.81 -15.26 -29.25
C GLU A 389 -1.47 -14.85 -29.88
N LEU A 390 -1.18 -13.56 -29.91
CA LEU A 390 0.09 -13.04 -30.46
C LEU A 390 1.29 -13.55 -29.67
N GLU A 391 1.25 -13.46 -28.34
CA GLU A 391 2.33 -13.97 -27.48
C GLU A 391 2.56 -15.47 -27.63
N ARG A 392 1.48 -16.26 -27.74
CA ARG A 392 1.62 -17.69 -27.95
C ARG A 392 2.21 -18.01 -29.32
N ILE A 393 1.83 -17.26 -30.37
CA ILE A 393 2.43 -17.37 -31.70
C ILE A 393 3.93 -17.00 -31.63
N GLN A 394 4.29 -15.95 -30.90
CA GLN A 394 5.68 -15.57 -30.65
C GLN A 394 6.46 -16.63 -29.87
N ALA A 395 5.85 -17.23 -28.86
CA ALA A 395 6.47 -18.30 -28.07
C ALA A 395 6.76 -19.55 -28.92
N LEU A 396 5.88 -19.89 -29.88
CA LEU A 396 6.07 -20.98 -30.84
C LEU A 396 7.05 -20.62 -31.95
N SER A 397 7.38 -19.33 -32.12
CA SER A 397 8.30 -18.83 -33.14
C SER A 397 9.19 -17.71 -32.58
N PRO A 398 10.30 -18.05 -31.90
CA PRO A 398 11.19 -17.06 -31.26
C PRO A 398 11.77 -15.99 -32.21
N GLU A 399 11.71 -16.22 -33.51
CA GLU A 399 12.12 -15.24 -34.52
C GLU A 399 11.11 -14.09 -34.68
N LEU A 400 9.88 -14.24 -34.26
CA LEU A 400 8.81 -13.25 -34.28
C LEU A 400 8.90 -12.30 -33.07
N THR A 401 10.01 -11.59 -32.97
CA THR A 401 10.19 -10.58 -31.91
C THR A 401 9.40 -9.31 -32.22
N ASN A 402 9.12 -8.50 -31.22
CA ASN A 402 8.50 -7.17 -31.39
C ASN A 402 9.29 -6.31 -32.38
N LYS A 403 10.63 -6.36 -32.31
CA LYS A 403 11.51 -5.71 -33.27
C LYS A 403 11.33 -6.26 -34.72
N ALA A 404 11.05 -7.56 -34.85
CA ALA A 404 10.81 -8.18 -36.16
C ALA A 404 9.47 -7.74 -36.77
N LEU A 405 8.51 -7.37 -35.95
CA LEU A 405 7.24 -6.78 -36.34
C LEU A 405 7.31 -5.26 -36.57
N GLY A 406 8.49 -4.66 -36.34
CA GLY A 406 8.71 -3.22 -36.50
C GLY A 406 8.13 -2.40 -35.34
N PHE A 407 7.91 -3.03 -34.19
CA PHE A 407 7.33 -2.41 -33.01
C PHE A 407 8.40 -1.64 -32.25
N THR A 408 8.06 -0.42 -31.85
CA THR A 408 8.84 0.35 -30.89
C THR A 408 8.36 -0.04 -29.49
N GLU A 409 9.24 -0.63 -28.70
CA GLU A 409 8.95 -0.94 -27.31
C GLU A 409 8.87 0.37 -26.53
N THR A 410 7.69 0.77 -26.14
CA THR A 410 7.51 1.85 -25.16
C THR A 410 7.38 1.19 -23.78
N LEU A 411 8.35 1.46 -22.92
CA LEU A 411 8.25 1.06 -21.52
C LEU A 411 7.16 1.91 -20.86
N ILE A 412 6.02 1.31 -20.62
CA ILE A 412 4.99 1.90 -19.75
C ILE A 412 5.25 1.39 -18.34
N HIS A 413 5.24 2.31 -17.41
CA HIS A 413 5.35 1.99 -16.00
C HIS A 413 3.95 1.97 -15.39
N GLU A 414 3.43 0.78 -15.11
CA GLU A 414 2.18 0.62 -14.36
C GLU A 414 2.50 0.64 -12.87
N SER A 415 1.88 1.57 -12.13
CA SER A 415 1.94 1.58 -10.67
C SER A 415 0.88 0.63 -10.12
N VAL A 416 1.31 -0.45 -9.48
CA VAL A 416 0.42 -1.42 -8.83
C VAL A 416 0.43 -1.23 -7.33
N SER A 417 -0.75 -1.24 -6.71
CA SER A 417 -0.87 -1.20 -5.24
C SER A 417 -0.42 -2.54 -4.66
N MET A 418 0.38 -2.52 -3.59
CA MET A 418 0.80 -3.71 -2.85
C MET A 418 -0.19 -4.10 -1.74
N GLY A 419 -1.24 -3.32 -1.55
CA GLY A 419 -2.32 -3.59 -0.60
C GLY A 419 -3.69 -3.37 -1.24
N GLU A 420 -4.62 -4.29 -1.00
CA GLU A 420 -6.02 -4.17 -1.42
C GLU A 420 -6.95 -4.54 -0.27
N PHE A 421 -8.14 -3.91 -0.24
CA PHE A 421 -9.11 -4.06 0.83
C PHE A 421 -10.46 -4.48 0.28
N VAL A 422 -11.07 -5.51 0.87
CA VAL A 422 -12.41 -5.98 0.53
C VAL A 422 -13.19 -6.30 1.79
N THR A 423 -14.48 -5.97 1.83
CA THR A 423 -15.37 -6.35 2.92
C THR A 423 -16.29 -7.47 2.45
N PHE A 424 -16.33 -8.59 3.20
CA PHE A 424 -17.28 -9.65 2.90
C PHE A 424 -18.67 -9.31 3.43
N HIS A 425 -19.69 -9.74 2.70
CA HIS A 425 -21.10 -9.62 3.07
C HIS A 425 -21.86 -10.87 2.58
N PRO A 426 -23.08 -11.14 3.05
CA PRO A 426 -23.79 -12.40 2.73
C PRO A 426 -24.02 -12.66 1.24
N SER A 427 -24.07 -11.62 0.42
CA SER A 427 -24.22 -11.76 -1.04
C SER A 427 -22.90 -11.83 -1.79
N PHE A 428 -21.73 -11.71 -1.12
CA PHE A 428 -20.42 -11.77 -1.77
C PHE A 428 -20.12 -13.23 -2.15
N GLY A 429 -19.71 -13.46 -3.40
CA GLY A 429 -19.54 -14.79 -3.94
C GLY A 429 -18.23 -15.02 -4.68
N TYR A 430 -18.11 -16.20 -5.24
CA TYR A 430 -16.98 -16.62 -6.09
C TYR A 430 -16.80 -15.68 -7.28
N GLU A 431 -17.92 -15.20 -7.83
CA GLU A 431 -17.96 -14.38 -9.03
C GLU A 431 -17.33 -12.98 -8.83
N GLU A 432 -17.43 -12.42 -7.63
CA GLU A 432 -16.79 -11.15 -7.29
C GLU A 432 -15.34 -11.35 -6.87
N PHE A 433 -15.04 -12.49 -6.25
CA PHE A 433 -13.73 -12.73 -5.65
C PHE A 433 -12.73 -13.33 -6.63
N ILE A 434 -13.12 -14.36 -7.37
CA ILE A 434 -12.23 -15.11 -8.26
C ILE A 434 -12.45 -14.74 -9.72
N GLU A 435 -13.58 -15.14 -10.29
CA GLU A 435 -13.99 -14.83 -11.66
C GLU A 435 -15.48 -15.04 -11.85
N GLY A 436 -16.14 -14.23 -12.64
CA GLY A 436 -17.58 -14.32 -12.87
C GLY A 436 -17.98 -13.95 -14.30
N LEU A 437 -19.16 -14.46 -14.72
CA LEU A 437 -19.78 -14.09 -15.98
C LEU A 437 -20.49 -12.75 -15.83
N ARG A 438 -20.12 -11.77 -16.66
CA ARG A 438 -20.77 -10.46 -16.71
C ARG A 438 -21.45 -10.28 -18.05
N PRO A 439 -22.70 -9.83 -18.07
CA PRO A 439 -23.37 -9.47 -19.32
C PRO A 439 -22.78 -8.18 -19.87
N GLU A 440 -22.40 -8.21 -21.12
CA GLU A 440 -21.97 -7.05 -21.90
C GLU A 440 -22.85 -6.95 -23.14
N SER A 441 -23.07 -5.76 -23.64
CA SER A 441 -23.80 -5.52 -24.90
C SER A 441 -22.82 -5.03 -25.95
N ASP A 442 -22.96 -5.59 -27.17
CA ASP A 442 -22.23 -5.04 -28.32
C ASP A 442 -22.88 -3.71 -28.80
N GLU A 443 -22.26 -3.07 -29.78
CA GLU A 443 -22.75 -1.83 -30.36
C GLU A 443 -24.14 -1.95 -31.01
N GLU A 444 -24.55 -3.17 -31.35
CA GLU A 444 -25.86 -3.51 -31.92
C GLU A 444 -26.89 -3.81 -30.84
N GLY A 445 -26.51 -3.85 -29.54
CA GLY A 445 -27.40 -4.12 -28.42
C GLY A 445 -27.63 -5.64 -28.15
N ASN A 446 -26.85 -6.52 -28.78
CA ASN A 446 -26.91 -7.96 -28.48
C ASN A 446 -26.16 -8.25 -27.18
N LEU A 447 -26.77 -9.03 -26.30
CA LEU A 447 -26.17 -9.44 -25.03
C LEU A 447 -25.22 -10.63 -25.26
N TYR A 448 -24.00 -10.50 -24.77
CA TYR A 448 -23.06 -11.62 -24.62
C TYR A 448 -22.49 -11.66 -23.20
N TYR A 449 -21.95 -12.80 -22.81
CA TYR A 449 -21.37 -12.98 -21.48
C TYR A 449 -19.84 -13.04 -21.60
N ASN A 450 -19.18 -12.15 -20.85
CA ASN A 450 -17.72 -12.16 -20.74
C ASN A 450 -17.30 -12.62 -19.34
N VAL A 451 -16.18 -13.33 -19.26
CA VAL A 451 -15.58 -13.74 -17.98
C VAL A 451 -14.70 -12.61 -17.49
N GLN A 452 -15.07 -12.00 -16.37
CA GLN A 452 -14.28 -10.97 -15.71
C GLN A 452 -13.53 -11.54 -14.51
N ASP A 453 -12.27 -11.11 -14.35
CA ASP A 453 -11.45 -11.45 -13.20
C ASP A 453 -11.98 -10.75 -11.94
N GLY A 454 -12.18 -11.53 -10.87
CA GLY A 454 -12.48 -10.99 -9.54
C GLY A 454 -11.25 -10.38 -8.86
N ILE A 455 -11.49 -9.77 -7.69
CA ILE A 455 -10.46 -9.04 -6.93
C ILE A 455 -9.23 -9.90 -6.61
N PHE A 456 -9.44 -11.12 -6.12
CA PHE A 456 -8.36 -12.03 -5.72
C PHE A 456 -7.52 -12.49 -6.91
N LYS A 457 -8.16 -12.88 -8.03
CA LYS A 457 -7.45 -13.33 -9.24
C LYS A 457 -6.63 -12.19 -9.83
N ARG A 458 -7.19 -10.99 -9.94
CA ARG A 458 -6.50 -9.80 -10.43
C ARG A 458 -5.28 -9.48 -9.56
N PHE A 459 -5.49 -9.44 -8.24
CA PHE A 459 -4.44 -9.09 -7.28
C PHE A 459 -3.35 -10.17 -7.21
N ALA A 460 -3.70 -11.46 -7.30
CA ALA A 460 -2.74 -12.55 -7.39
C ALA A 460 -1.87 -12.45 -8.65
N ARG A 461 -2.45 -12.07 -9.79
CA ARG A 461 -1.68 -11.84 -11.03
C ARG A 461 -0.71 -10.69 -10.90
N GLN A 462 -1.12 -9.56 -10.29
CA GLN A 462 -0.25 -8.42 -10.04
C GLN A 462 0.91 -8.79 -9.11
N ALA A 463 0.63 -9.45 -7.99
CA ALA A 463 1.64 -9.92 -7.05
C ALA A 463 2.65 -10.88 -7.71
N CYS A 464 2.16 -11.80 -8.55
CA CYS A 464 3.00 -12.72 -9.31
C CYS A 464 3.90 -11.99 -10.31
N ASN A 465 3.37 -11.01 -11.04
CA ASN A 465 4.13 -10.25 -12.02
C ASN A 465 5.25 -9.42 -11.40
N VAL A 466 5.00 -8.79 -10.25
CA VAL A 466 6.05 -8.10 -9.48
C VAL A 466 7.13 -9.08 -9.05
N LEU A 467 6.74 -10.26 -8.56
CA LEU A 467 7.68 -11.29 -8.13
C LEU A 467 8.53 -11.83 -9.30
N LEU A 468 7.92 -12.07 -10.46
CA LEU A 468 8.60 -12.51 -11.68
C LEU A 468 9.58 -11.47 -12.22
N GLN A 469 9.23 -10.18 -12.11
CA GLN A 469 10.10 -9.07 -12.49
C GLN A 469 11.31 -8.95 -11.56
N GLU A 470 11.10 -8.99 -10.24
CA GLU A 470 12.19 -8.96 -9.25
C GLU A 470 13.11 -10.18 -9.36
N ALA A 471 12.55 -11.36 -9.65
CA ALA A 471 13.33 -12.56 -9.93
C ALA A 471 14.05 -12.53 -11.27
N LYS A 472 13.86 -11.48 -12.08
CA LYS A 472 14.48 -11.30 -13.40
C LYS A 472 14.26 -12.49 -14.34
N THR A 473 13.08 -13.11 -14.25
CA THR A 473 12.75 -14.30 -15.08
C THR A 473 12.48 -13.97 -16.54
N GLY A 474 12.19 -12.71 -16.86
CA GLY A 474 11.71 -12.30 -18.18
C GLY A 474 10.32 -12.83 -18.56
N LYS A 475 9.61 -13.43 -17.58
CA LYS A 475 8.29 -14.05 -17.75
C LYS A 475 7.20 -13.19 -17.10
N ARG A 476 5.96 -13.35 -17.57
CA ARG A 476 4.81 -12.61 -17.08
C ARG A 476 3.55 -13.49 -17.07
N TRP A 477 2.68 -13.25 -16.11
CA TRP A 477 1.33 -13.81 -16.09
C TRP A 477 0.37 -12.83 -16.75
N MET A 478 -0.01 -13.16 -17.98
CA MET A 478 -0.85 -12.29 -18.82
C MET A 478 -2.35 -12.41 -18.46
N PRO A 479 -3.13 -11.32 -18.68
CA PRO A 479 -4.58 -11.40 -18.69
C PRO A 479 -5.04 -12.51 -19.65
N GLY A 480 -6.01 -13.34 -19.23
CA GLY A 480 -6.47 -14.46 -20.07
C GLY A 480 -5.58 -15.70 -20.05
N GLY A 481 -4.37 -15.62 -19.49
CA GLY A 481 -3.43 -16.73 -19.35
C GLY A 481 -3.39 -17.30 -17.93
N GLY A 482 -2.36 -18.10 -17.65
CA GLY A 482 -2.02 -18.65 -16.34
C GLY A 482 -0.62 -18.22 -15.90
N PRO A 483 -0.21 -18.58 -14.66
CA PRO A 483 1.16 -18.38 -14.22
C PRO A 483 2.14 -19.12 -15.16
N PRO A 484 3.24 -18.49 -15.58
CA PRO A 484 4.18 -19.07 -16.54
C PRO A 484 4.94 -20.25 -15.92
N PRO A 485 5.33 -21.26 -16.72
CA PRO A 485 6.14 -22.38 -16.21
C PRO A 485 7.55 -21.88 -15.81
N LEU A 486 8.06 -22.40 -14.69
CA LEU A 486 9.37 -22.05 -14.14
C LEU A 486 10.33 -23.24 -14.22
N ASN A 487 11.60 -22.98 -14.48
CA ASN A 487 12.67 -23.94 -14.22
C ASN A 487 13.08 -23.91 -12.74
N GLU A 488 13.96 -24.83 -12.31
CA GLU A 488 14.29 -24.96 -10.87
C GLU A 488 15.08 -23.77 -10.32
N GLU A 489 15.96 -23.15 -11.10
CA GLU A 489 16.68 -21.94 -10.71
C GLU A 489 15.73 -20.75 -10.49
N GLU A 490 14.77 -20.55 -11.40
CA GLU A 490 13.75 -19.52 -11.25
C GLU A 490 12.86 -19.75 -10.03
N ARG A 491 12.50 -21.01 -9.74
CA ARG A 491 11.73 -21.38 -8.53
C ARG A 491 12.48 -21.03 -7.25
N GLU A 492 13.79 -21.34 -7.21
CA GLU A 492 14.61 -21.03 -6.06
C GLU A 492 14.77 -19.52 -5.84
N ASN A 493 15.00 -18.76 -6.91
CA ASN A 493 15.07 -17.30 -6.86
C ASN A 493 13.76 -16.70 -6.35
N ILE A 494 12.61 -17.16 -6.85
CA ILE A 494 11.29 -16.71 -6.41
C ILE A 494 11.07 -17.00 -4.92
N ARG A 495 11.43 -18.18 -4.42
CA ARG A 495 11.32 -18.54 -3.01
C ARG A 495 12.17 -17.62 -2.11
N MET A 496 13.37 -17.25 -2.56
CA MET A 496 14.27 -16.36 -1.80
C MET A 496 13.76 -14.94 -1.70
N ILE A 497 13.16 -14.39 -2.76
CA ILE A 497 12.79 -12.98 -2.82
C ILE A 497 11.33 -12.69 -2.48
N ALA A 498 10.48 -13.71 -2.38
CA ALA A 498 9.03 -13.53 -2.14
C ALA A 498 8.72 -12.63 -0.93
N GLY A 499 9.52 -12.72 0.14
CA GLY A 499 9.38 -11.88 1.33
C GLY A 499 9.79 -10.41 1.16
N ASN A 500 10.46 -10.07 0.07
CA ASN A 500 10.95 -8.70 -0.18
C ASN A 500 9.93 -7.82 -0.91
N VAL A 501 8.93 -8.45 -1.54
CA VAL A 501 7.87 -7.78 -2.31
C VAL A 501 6.49 -8.30 -1.89
N PRO A 502 6.09 -8.11 -0.61
CA PRO A 502 4.84 -8.63 -0.08
C PRO A 502 3.63 -7.87 -0.62
N PHE A 503 2.58 -8.60 -0.95
CA PHE A 503 1.25 -8.09 -1.30
C PHE A 503 0.26 -8.50 -0.23
N TYR A 504 -0.59 -7.58 0.23
CA TYR A 504 -1.55 -7.83 1.31
C TYR A 504 -2.99 -7.62 0.82
N LEU A 505 -3.79 -8.66 0.86
CA LEU A 505 -5.23 -8.58 0.66
C LEU A 505 -5.91 -8.62 2.02
N ILE A 506 -6.51 -7.50 2.42
CA ILE A 506 -7.30 -7.42 3.64
C ILE A 506 -8.73 -7.80 3.32
N ILE A 507 -9.26 -8.76 4.08
CA ILE A 507 -10.63 -9.23 3.99
C ILE A 507 -11.34 -8.87 5.31
N ASP A 508 -12.02 -7.75 5.31
CA ASP A 508 -12.76 -7.28 6.48
C ASP A 508 -14.07 -8.06 6.62
N GLU A 509 -14.46 -8.34 7.86
CA GLU A 509 -15.65 -9.12 8.19
C GLU A 509 -15.69 -10.49 7.45
N ILE A 510 -14.56 -11.20 7.44
CA ILE A 510 -14.38 -12.43 6.67
C ILE A 510 -15.47 -13.50 6.98
N ASN A 511 -15.99 -13.51 8.19
CA ASN A 511 -17.04 -14.42 8.66
C ASN A 511 -18.46 -14.04 8.19
N ARG A 512 -18.69 -12.84 7.63
CA ARG A 512 -19.99 -12.45 7.07
C ARG A 512 -20.28 -13.07 5.71
N GLY A 513 -19.26 -13.59 5.02
CA GLY A 513 -19.40 -14.34 3.79
C GLY A 513 -19.26 -15.84 4.01
N ASP A 514 -19.84 -16.65 3.13
CA ASP A 514 -19.56 -18.09 3.07
C ASP A 514 -18.17 -18.31 2.44
N ILE A 515 -17.14 -18.38 3.28
CA ILE A 515 -15.74 -18.46 2.86
C ILE A 515 -15.51 -19.68 1.95
N SER A 516 -16.13 -20.82 2.26
CA SER A 516 -15.97 -22.03 1.46
C SER A 516 -16.53 -21.88 0.06
N ARG A 517 -17.65 -21.17 -0.08
CA ARG A 517 -18.26 -20.84 -1.37
C ARG A 517 -17.47 -19.77 -2.12
N ILE A 518 -16.97 -18.74 -1.42
CA ILE A 518 -16.21 -17.62 -2.02
C ILE A 518 -14.87 -18.09 -2.58
N PHE A 519 -14.13 -18.91 -1.84
CA PHE A 519 -12.84 -19.44 -2.29
C PHE A 519 -13.02 -20.67 -3.20
N GLY A 520 -14.08 -21.44 -3.03
CA GLY A 520 -14.29 -22.68 -3.76
C GLY A 520 -13.07 -23.62 -3.64
N ASP A 521 -12.67 -24.23 -4.74
CA ASP A 521 -11.52 -25.16 -4.80
C ASP A 521 -10.17 -24.47 -4.48
N LEU A 522 -10.10 -23.13 -4.61
CA LEU A 522 -8.87 -22.37 -4.37
C LEU A 522 -8.46 -22.31 -2.89
N ILE A 523 -9.36 -22.71 -1.99
CA ILE A 523 -9.07 -22.73 -0.55
C ILE A 523 -7.86 -23.61 -0.17
N THR A 524 -7.53 -24.57 -1.00
CA THR A 524 -6.35 -25.42 -0.82
C THR A 524 -5.08 -24.71 -1.29
N LEU A 525 -5.19 -23.86 -2.29
CA LEU A 525 -4.03 -23.17 -2.91
C LEU A 525 -3.44 -22.08 -2.03
N ILE A 526 -4.18 -21.59 -1.03
CA ILE A 526 -3.65 -20.56 -0.12
C ILE A 526 -2.62 -21.14 0.86
N GLU A 527 -2.57 -22.46 1.08
CA GLU A 527 -1.58 -23.11 1.95
C GLU A 527 -0.16 -22.84 1.42
N ALA A 528 0.78 -22.45 2.29
CA ALA A 528 2.10 -21.98 1.89
C ALA A 528 2.88 -22.97 1.01
N ASP A 529 2.75 -24.28 1.27
CA ASP A 529 3.43 -25.34 0.52
C ASP A 529 2.77 -25.68 -0.82
N LYS A 530 1.55 -25.15 -1.10
CA LYS A 530 0.79 -25.37 -2.34
C LYS A 530 0.88 -24.21 -3.32
N ARG A 531 1.50 -23.12 -2.90
CA ARG A 531 1.62 -21.89 -3.68
C ARG A 531 2.56 -22.06 -4.87
N TYR A 532 2.50 -21.12 -5.80
CA TYR A 532 3.38 -21.05 -6.97
C TYR A 532 4.85 -21.06 -6.58
N ALA A 533 5.67 -21.84 -7.27
CA ALA A 533 7.07 -22.12 -7.00
C ALA A 533 7.34 -22.88 -5.68
N ALA A 534 6.35 -23.25 -4.88
CA ALA A 534 6.54 -24.07 -3.68
C ALA A 534 6.86 -25.53 -4.04
N GLU A 535 7.30 -26.32 -3.04
CA GLU A 535 7.68 -27.73 -3.22
C GLU A 535 6.49 -28.60 -3.67
N ASN A 536 5.32 -28.38 -3.08
CA ASN A 536 4.09 -29.09 -3.40
C ASN A 536 3.11 -28.22 -4.20
N GLU A 537 3.63 -27.39 -5.12
CA GLU A 537 2.84 -26.49 -5.94
C GLU A 537 1.62 -27.14 -6.56
N ILE A 538 0.48 -26.47 -6.46
CA ILE A 538 -0.75 -26.87 -7.14
C ILE A 538 -1.18 -25.76 -8.09
N ILE A 539 -1.29 -26.10 -9.38
CA ILE A 539 -1.90 -25.24 -10.39
C ILE A 539 -3.26 -25.86 -10.75
N THR A 540 -4.34 -25.11 -10.56
CA THR A 540 -5.70 -25.57 -10.89
C THR A 540 -6.23 -24.86 -12.12
N ARG A 541 -7.34 -25.38 -12.70
CA ARG A 541 -8.08 -24.71 -13.77
C ARG A 541 -9.36 -24.10 -13.23
N LEU A 542 -9.54 -22.83 -13.49
CA LEU A 542 -10.72 -22.10 -13.07
C LEU A 542 -11.98 -22.56 -13.86
N PRO A 543 -13.17 -22.54 -13.23
CA PRO A 543 -14.37 -23.15 -13.80
C PRO A 543 -14.96 -22.38 -15.00
N TYR A 544 -14.90 -21.04 -15.02
CA TYR A 544 -15.47 -20.25 -16.11
C TYR A 544 -14.48 -20.00 -17.23
N SER A 545 -13.34 -19.39 -16.93
CA SER A 545 -12.32 -19.05 -17.94
C SER A 545 -11.53 -20.26 -18.45
N LYS A 546 -11.51 -21.38 -17.73
CA LYS A 546 -10.64 -22.53 -17.97
C LYS A 546 -9.13 -22.21 -17.89
N GLN A 547 -8.78 -21.03 -17.41
CA GLN A 547 -7.40 -20.61 -17.23
C GLN A 547 -6.73 -21.34 -16.09
N SER A 548 -5.42 -21.55 -16.19
CA SER A 548 -4.61 -22.05 -15.09
C SER A 548 -4.44 -20.95 -14.03
N PHE A 549 -4.50 -21.34 -12.76
CA PHE A 549 -4.38 -20.44 -11.63
C PHE A 549 -3.53 -21.04 -10.51
N ALA A 550 -2.69 -20.22 -9.90
CA ALA A 550 -1.94 -20.52 -8.68
C ALA A 550 -1.88 -19.28 -7.79
N VAL A 551 -1.69 -19.47 -6.49
CA VAL A 551 -1.50 -18.37 -5.54
C VAL A 551 0.00 -18.07 -5.43
N PRO A 552 0.46 -16.85 -5.70
CA PRO A 552 1.88 -16.50 -5.57
C PRO A 552 2.35 -16.46 -4.10
N PRO A 553 3.63 -16.78 -3.81
CA PRO A 553 4.13 -16.90 -2.44
C PRO A 553 4.24 -15.55 -1.71
N ASN A 554 4.28 -14.43 -2.42
CA ASN A 554 4.33 -13.08 -1.88
C ASN A 554 2.95 -12.45 -1.62
N LEU A 555 1.85 -13.19 -1.83
CA LEU A 555 0.49 -12.71 -1.55
C LEU A 555 0.05 -13.18 -0.16
N TYR A 556 -0.19 -12.24 0.74
CA TYR A 556 -0.64 -12.49 2.10
C TYR A 556 -2.11 -12.12 2.27
N LEU A 557 -2.86 -12.93 3.02
CA LEU A 557 -4.26 -12.68 3.34
C LEU A 557 -4.40 -12.29 4.81
N VAL A 558 -5.09 -11.19 5.09
CA VAL A 558 -5.34 -10.70 6.45
C VAL A 558 -6.84 -10.53 6.63
N GLY A 559 -7.47 -11.46 7.36
CA GLY A 559 -8.88 -11.40 7.68
C GLY A 559 -9.13 -10.66 8.99
N THR A 560 -10.29 -9.98 9.12
CA THR A 560 -10.82 -9.52 10.40
C THR A 560 -12.16 -10.20 10.68
N MET A 561 -12.43 -10.49 11.94
CA MET A 561 -13.64 -11.19 12.37
C MET A 561 -14.14 -10.69 13.71
N ASN A 562 -15.41 -10.27 13.77
CA ASN A 562 -16.09 -9.99 15.01
C ASN A 562 -16.66 -11.28 15.61
N THR A 563 -16.31 -11.59 16.89
CA THR A 563 -16.77 -12.82 17.56
C THR A 563 -18.15 -12.68 18.20
N ALA A 564 -18.58 -11.46 18.53
CA ALA A 564 -19.88 -11.19 19.12
C ALA A 564 -21.07 -11.48 18.18
N ASP A 565 -20.84 -11.48 16.87
CA ASP A 565 -21.89 -11.65 15.85
C ASP A 565 -22.36 -13.10 15.77
N LYS A 566 -23.42 -13.46 16.50
CA LYS A 566 -24.00 -14.83 16.55
C LYS A 566 -24.71 -15.27 15.26
N SER A 567 -25.06 -14.32 14.40
CA SER A 567 -25.78 -14.59 13.14
C SER A 567 -24.88 -15.15 12.03
N ILE A 568 -23.59 -15.34 12.30
CA ILE A 568 -22.56 -15.63 11.31
C ILE A 568 -22.08 -17.07 11.43
N ALA A 569 -21.84 -17.70 10.28
CA ALA A 569 -21.37 -19.07 10.19
C ALA A 569 -20.05 -19.27 10.97
N LEU A 570 -20.03 -20.29 11.81
CA LEU A 570 -18.78 -20.74 12.45
C LEU A 570 -17.76 -21.05 11.35
N ILE A 571 -16.57 -20.48 11.45
CA ILE A 571 -15.48 -20.80 10.53
C ILE A 571 -15.24 -22.31 10.55
N ASP A 572 -15.38 -22.96 9.40
CA ASP A 572 -15.16 -24.38 9.21
C ASP A 572 -13.78 -24.82 9.74
N ILE A 573 -13.72 -26.03 10.30
CA ILE A 573 -12.48 -26.65 10.81
C ILE A 573 -11.38 -26.69 9.73
N ALA A 574 -11.77 -26.86 8.47
CA ALA A 574 -10.85 -26.85 7.34
C ALA A 574 -10.14 -25.50 7.16
N LEU A 575 -10.84 -24.39 7.43
CA LEU A 575 -10.29 -23.04 7.41
C LEU A 575 -9.41 -22.75 8.62
N ARG A 576 -9.82 -23.22 9.81
CA ARG A 576 -9.05 -23.03 11.04
C ARG A 576 -7.61 -23.55 10.94
N ARG A 577 -7.38 -24.66 10.24
CA ARG A 577 -6.01 -25.18 10.05
C ARG A 577 -5.19 -24.38 9.04
N ARG A 578 -5.84 -23.66 8.12
CA ARG A 578 -5.16 -22.91 7.05
C ARG A 578 -4.75 -21.52 7.48
N PHE A 579 -5.55 -20.86 8.30
CA PHE A 579 -5.26 -19.54 8.81
C PHE A 579 -4.52 -19.54 10.15
N GLY A 580 -3.68 -18.55 10.40
CA GLY A 580 -3.21 -18.22 11.74
C GLY A 580 -4.26 -17.34 12.43
N PHE A 581 -4.60 -17.62 13.68
CA PHE A 581 -5.59 -16.85 14.43
C PHE A 581 -4.90 -16.01 15.50
N ILE A 582 -5.18 -14.71 15.50
CA ILE A 582 -4.66 -13.75 16.47
C ILE A 582 -5.85 -13.10 17.17
N GLU A 583 -5.95 -13.31 18.48
CA GLU A 583 -6.99 -12.73 19.30
C GLU A 583 -6.66 -11.31 19.69
N LEU A 584 -7.62 -10.42 19.52
CA LEU A 584 -7.54 -9.02 19.93
C LEU A 584 -8.65 -8.74 20.93
N MET A 585 -8.28 -8.62 22.20
CA MET A 585 -9.17 -8.27 23.30
C MET A 585 -9.08 -6.77 23.62
N PRO A 586 -9.98 -6.23 24.44
CA PRO A 586 -9.86 -4.85 24.91
C PRO A 586 -8.48 -4.63 25.55
N ASP A 587 -7.75 -3.65 25.07
CA ASP A 587 -6.41 -3.30 25.54
C ASP A 587 -6.49 -2.03 26.41
N TYR A 588 -6.37 -2.22 27.71
CA TYR A 588 -6.46 -1.15 28.70
C TYR A 588 -5.13 -0.41 28.85
N ASP A 589 -4.01 -1.07 28.60
CA ASP A 589 -2.67 -0.48 28.69
C ASP A 589 -2.43 0.46 27.51
N LEU A 590 -2.86 0.06 26.30
CA LEU A 590 -2.87 0.93 25.15
C LEU A 590 -3.72 2.18 25.40
N LEU A 591 -4.93 2.00 25.97
CA LEU A 591 -5.81 3.12 26.26
C LEU A 591 -5.20 4.06 27.31
N ALA A 592 -4.59 3.51 28.37
CA ALA A 592 -3.89 4.29 29.38
C ALA A 592 -2.73 5.09 28.79
N THR A 593 -1.92 4.47 27.92
CA THR A 593 -0.83 5.14 27.20
C THR A 593 -1.34 6.26 26.31
N LEU A 594 -2.45 6.06 25.58
CA LEU A 594 -3.06 7.11 24.75
C LEU A 594 -3.55 8.31 25.57
N PHE A 595 -3.81 8.13 26.86
CA PHE A 595 -4.27 9.16 27.79
C PHE A 595 -3.14 9.87 28.56
N GLU A 596 -1.87 9.45 28.39
CA GLU A 596 -0.74 10.08 29.10
C GLU A 596 -0.55 11.56 28.77
N ASP A 597 -0.84 11.94 27.52
CA ASP A 597 -0.60 13.29 27.00
C ASP A 597 -1.83 14.21 27.08
N VAL A 598 -2.92 13.81 27.76
CA VAL A 598 -4.11 14.67 27.88
C VAL A 598 -3.88 15.81 28.90
N PRO A 599 -4.57 16.96 28.75
CA PRO A 599 -4.52 18.04 29.73
C PRO A 599 -4.92 17.61 31.15
N ASP A 600 -4.34 18.24 32.17
CA ASP A 600 -4.58 17.88 33.59
C ASP A 600 -6.07 17.94 34.00
N ASP A 601 -6.86 18.83 33.40
CA ASP A 601 -8.31 18.95 33.63
C ASP A 601 -9.15 17.88 32.91
N VAL A 602 -8.58 17.23 31.89
CA VAL A 602 -9.18 16.11 31.15
C VAL A 602 -8.88 14.77 31.83
N ARG A 603 -7.73 14.63 32.47
CA ARG A 603 -7.24 13.39 33.10
C ARG A 603 -8.25 12.69 34.02
N PRO A 604 -9.00 13.36 34.88
CA PRO A 604 -10.01 12.68 35.71
C PRO A 604 -11.11 11.99 34.90
N ILE A 605 -11.45 12.52 33.71
CA ILE A 605 -12.46 11.91 32.82
C ILE A 605 -11.90 10.71 32.09
N THR A 606 -10.64 10.75 31.64
CA THR A 606 -9.98 9.59 31.00
C THR A 606 -9.75 8.46 32.01
N ASP A 607 -9.34 8.75 33.24
CA ASP A 607 -9.16 7.77 34.29
C ASP A 607 -10.50 7.09 34.67
N LEU A 608 -11.57 7.90 34.77
CA LEU A 608 -12.93 7.38 34.97
C LEU A 608 -13.36 6.46 33.83
N SER A 609 -13.11 6.88 32.58
CA SER A 609 -13.50 6.11 31.40
C SER A 609 -12.77 4.76 31.30
N LEU A 610 -11.50 4.71 31.66
CA LEU A 610 -10.71 3.48 31.74
C LEU A 610 -11.30 2.52 32.84
N SER A 611 -11.52 3.03 34.04
CA SER A 611 -12.11 2.27 35.14
C SER A 611 -13.53 1.77 34.80
N LEU A 612 -14.32 2.60 34.13
CA LEU A 612 -15.65 2.26 33.65
C LEU A 612 -15.60 1.09 32.67
N LEU A 613 -14.76 1.16 31.66
CA LEU A 613 -14.59 0.11 30.64
C LEU A 613 -14.16 -1.23 31.27
N GLN A 614 -13.20 -1.20 32.21
CA GLN A 614 -12.74 -2.38 32.94
C GLN A 614 -13.86 -3.04 33.74
N ASN A 615 -14.64 -2.22 34.48
CA ASN A 615 -15.73 -2.72 35.30
C ASN A 615 -16.90 -3.28 34.47
N ILE A 616 -17.29 -2.60 33.40
CA ILE A 616 -18.33 -3.10 32.48
C ILE A 616 -17.91 -4.43 31.88
N ASN A 617 -16.70 -4.52 31.36
CA ASN A 617 -16.18 -5.74 30.71
C ASN A 617 -16.07 -6.90 31.73
N SER A 618 -15.71 -6.62 32.98
CA SER A 618 -15.72 -7.60 34.08
C SER A 618 -17.12 -8.16 34.35
N ARG A 619 -18.16 -7.29 34.37
CA ARG A 619 -19.55 -7.71 34.49
C ARG A 619 -20.04 -8.52 33.29
N ILE A 620 -19.72 -8.06 32.08
CA ILE A 620 -20.05 -8.79 30.82
C ILE A 620 -19.44 -10.19 30.89
N LEU A 621 -18.18 -10.32 31.26
CA LEU A 621 -17.47 -11.59 31.37
C LEU A 621 -18.15 -12.52 32.38
N SER A 622 -18.64 -11.99 33.53
CA SER A 622 -19.29 -12.78 34.56
C SER A 622 -20.74 -13.18 34.23
N MET A 623 -21.48 -12.34 33.49
CA MET A 623 -22.93 -12.53 33.24
C MET A 623 -23.25 -13.08 31.86
N TYR A 624 -22.31 -13.02 30.93
CA TYR A 624 -22.54 -13.39 29.54
C TYR A 624 -21.41 -14.22 29.01
N ASP A 625 -20.46 -13.64 28.30
CA ASP A 625 -19.27 -14.32 27.81
C ASP A 625 -18.13 -13.33 27.49
N ARG A 626 -17.02 -13.89 27.03
CA ARG A 626 -15.80 -13.20 26.70
C ARG A 626 -15.88 -12.41 25.39
N ASP A 627 -16.67 -12.91 24.45
CA ASP A 627 -16.72 -12.38 23.08
C ASP A 627 -17.54 -11.10 22.94
N HIS A 628 -18.35 -10.77 23.98
CA HIS A 628 -19.21 -9.59 24.02
C HIS A 628 -18.63 -8.43 24.83
N GLN A 629 -17.35 -8.47 25.19
CA GLN A 629 -16.69 -7.34 25.83
C GLN A 629 -16.69 -6.11 24.90
N ILE A 630 -16.65 -4.93 25.48
CA ILE A 630 -16.59 -3.66 24.76
C ILE A 630 -15.12 -3.34 24.46
N GLY A 631 -14.79 -3.10 23.21
CA GLY A 631 -13.45 -2.72 22.80
C GLY A 631 -13.05 -1.32 23.27
N HIS A 632 -11.76 -1.09 23.35
CA HIS A 632 -11.17 0.18 23.78
C HIS A 632 -11.37 1.32 22.77
N SER A 633 -11.64 1.02 21.49
CA SER A 633 -11.74 2.04 20.43
C SER A 633 -12.90 3.02 20.63
N TYR A 634 -13.95 2.65 21.35
CA TYR A 634 -15.06 3.54 21.69
C TYR A 634 -14.62 4.74 22.54
N LEU A 635 -13.51 4.63 23.26
CA LEU A 635 -13.00 5.67 24.15
C LEU A 635 -11.76 6.40 23.62
N VAL A 636 -11.19 5.94 22.52
CA VAL A 636 -9.94 6.51 21.98
C VAL A 636 -10.04 8.00 21.64
N HIS A 637 -11.22 8.49 21.24
CA HIS A 637 -11.43 9.90 20.92
C HIS A 637 -11.26 10.86 22.10
N LEU A 638 -11.33 10.36 23.35
CA LEU A 638 -11.08 11.15 24.55
C LEU A 638 -9.66 11.77 24.56
N LYS A 639 -8.68 11.12 23.95
CA LYS A 639 -7.30 11.64 23.81
C LYS A 639 -7.22 12.99 23.07
N GLU A 640 -8.25 13.31 22.27
CA GLU A 640 -8.29 14.54 21.47
C GLU A 640 -8.91 15.72 22.24
N SER A 641 -9.54 15.47 23.38
CA SER A 641 -10.21 16.47 24.20
C SER A 641 -9.21 17.47 24.79
N ARG A 642 -9.55 18.75 24.72
CA ARG A 642 -8.67 19.87 25.13
C ARG A 642 -9.10 20.52 26.44
N SER A 643 -10.28 20.15 26.95
CA SER A 643 -10.85 20.64 28.19
C SER A 643 -11.75 19.60 28.83
N ARG A 644 -11.96 19.72 30.14
CA ARG A 644 -12.88 18.86 30.88
C ARG A 644 -14.28 18.82 30.24
N ALA A 645 -14.80 19.96 29.84
CA ALA A 645 -16.14 20.03 29.24
C ALA A 645 -16.21 19.25 27.91
N GLU A 646 -15.18 19.37 27.04
CA GLU A 646 -15.09 18.61 25.79
C GLU A 646 -14.97 17.10 26.06
N ALA A 647 -14.17 16.69 27.06
CA ALA A 647 -14.02 15.29 27.44
C ALA A 647 -15.33 14.70 27.96
N ILE A 648 -16.09 15.44 28.77
CA ILE A 648 -17.42 15.02 29.24
C ILE A 648 -18.38 14.80 28.08
N GLU A 649 -18.42 15.73 27.09
CA GLU A 649 -19.31 15.57 25.94
C GLU A 649 -18.86 14.43 25.02
N THR A 650 -17.56 14.23 24.82
CA THR A 650 -17.03 13.08 24.04
C THR A 650 -17.39 11.76 24.72
N LEU A 651 -17.20 11.65 26.05
CA LEU A 651 -17.56 10.46 26.81
C LEU A 651 -19.07 10.23 26.79
N ARG A 652 -19.88 11.31 26.93
CA ARG A 652 -21.33 11.24 26.86
C ARG A 652 -21.82 10.73 25.52
N PHE A 653 -21.22 11.21 24.42
CA PHE A 653 -21.52 10.72 23.07
C PHE A 653 -21.22 9.22 22.94
N ALA A 654 -20.00 8.79 23.31
CA ALA A 654 -19.62 7.37 23.27
C ALA A 654 -20.56 6.50 24.12
N TRP A 655 -20.96 6.99 25.29
CA TRP A 655 -21.84 6.28 26.21
C TRP A 655 -23.25 6.08 25.67
N TYR A 656 -23.92 7.16 25.25
CA TYR A 656 -25.34 7.10 24.85
C TYR A 656 -25.55 6.62 23.42
N TYR A 657 -24.61 6.90 22.51
CA TYR A 657 -24.81 6.63 21.10
C TYR A 657 -24.04 5.42 20.56
N GLU A 658 -23.08 4.90 21.33
CA GLU A 658 -22.27 3.76 20.91
C GLU A 658 -22.33 2.60 21.91
N ILE A 659 -22.02 2.83 23.20
CA ILE A 659 -21.91 1.77 24.22
C ILE A 659 -23.28 1.25 24.66
N ILE A 660 -24.23 2.14 25.04
CA ILE A 660 -25.58 1.72 25.46
C ILE A 660 -26.31 0.96 24.34
N PRO A 661 -26.34 1.41 23.07
CA PRO A 661 -26.97 0.68 21.97
C PRO A 661 -26.38 -0.72 21.78
N LEU A 662 -25.06 -0.85 21.88
CA LEU A 662 -24.38 -2.14 21.78
C LEU A 662 -24.79 -3.09 22.93
N LEU A 663 -24.80 -2.59 24.15
CA LEU A 663 -25.25 -3.36 25.32
C LEU A 663 -26.74 -3.72 25.25
N GLN A 664 -27.57 -2.85 24.71
CA GLN A 664 -28.97 -3.12 24.44
C GLN A 664 -29.15 -4.29 23.48
N GLU A 665 -28.35 -4.37 22.45
CA GLU A 665 -28.36 -5.50 21.51
C GLU A 665 -27.92 -6.81 22.19
N TYR A 666 -26.89 -6.77 23.02
CA TYR A 666 -26.39 -7.94 23.73
C TYR A 666 -27.35 -8.50 24.77
N PHE A 667 -28.07 -7.62 25.46
CA PHE A 667 -28.96 -7.96 26.57
C PHE A 667 -30.43 -7.70 26.27
N PHE A 668 -30.79 -7.75 24.96
CA PHE A 668 -32.17 -7.50 24.50
C PHE A 668 -33.21 -8.37 25.23
N ASP A 669 -32.89 -9.63 25.49
CA ASP A 669 -33.74 -10.61 26.16
C ASP A 669 -33.60 -10.61 27.72
N SER A 670 -32.72 -9.78 28.27
CA SER A 670 -32.36 -9.78 29.67
C SER A 670 -32.22 -8.38 30.27
N PRO A 671 -33.32 -7.60 30.39
CA PRO A 671 -33.29 -6.23 30.90
C PRO A 671 -32.65 -6.08 32.27
N LYS A 672 -32.78 -7.12 33.14
CA LYS A 672 -32.15 -7.15 34.46
C LYS A 672 -30.64 -7.12 34.39
N LYS A 673 -30.07 -7.91 33.52
CA LYS A 673 -28.60 -7.92 33.27
C LYS A 673 -28.11 -6.58 32.71
N LEU A 674 -28.86 -5.99 31.77
CA LEU A 674 -28.54 -4.66 31.26
C LEU A 674 -28.50 -3.63 32.39
N LYS A 675 -29.50 -3.64 33.25
CA LYS A 675 -29.56 -2.75 34.43
C LYS A 675 -28.39 -2.97 35.41
N GLU A 676 -28.02 -4.22 35.65
CA GLU A 676 -26.86 -4.55 36.49
C GLU A 676 -25.53 -4.04 35.88
N ILE A 677 -25.44 -3.97 34.56
CA ILE A 677 -24.23 -3.51 33.88
C ILE A 677 -24.13 -1.98 33.86
N ILE A 678 -25.20 -1.27 33.46
CA ILE A 678 -25.16 0.20 33.25
C ILE A 678 -25.73 0.99 34.44
N GLY A 679 -26.42 0.34 35.39
CA GLY A 679 -26.94 0.96 36.60
C GLY A 679 -28.33 1.61 36.46
N ASP A 680 -28.95 1.88 37.63
CA ASP A 680 -30.31 2.42 37.75
C ASP A 680 -30.48 3.84 37.22
N ARG A 681 -29.38 4.57 37.08
CA ARG A 681 -29.39 5.94 36.58
C ARG A 681 -29.62 6.03 35.07
N PHE A 682 -29.38 4.94 34.33
CA PHE A 682 -29.47 4.93 32.88
C PHE A 682 -30.64 4.10 32.35
N VAL A 683 -31.16 3.14 33.13
CA VAL A 683 -32.27 2.28 32.70
C VAL A 683 -33.20 1.95 33.82
N SER A 684 -34.50 2.02 33.60
CA SER A 684 -35.56 1.53 34.47
C SER A 684 -36.21 0.29 33.87
N ILE A 685 -36.59 -0.67 34.72
CA ILE A 685 -37.27 -1.90 34.28
C ILE A 685 -38.77 -1.72 34.44
N ASP A 686 -39.50 -1.98 33.37
CA ASP A 686 -40.97 -1.95 33.29
C ASP A 686 -41.51 -3.38 33.09
N GLY A 687 -41.86 -4.05 34.20
CA GLY A 687 -42.32 -5.44 34.14
C GLY A 687 -41.22 -6.47 33.98
N GLU A 688 -41.55 -7.63 33.41
CA GLU A 688 -40.61 -8.76 33.29
C GLU A 688 -39.63 -8.65 32.11
N TYR A 689 -40.07 -8.03 31.00
CA TYR A 689 -39.32 -7.95 29.74
C TYR A 689 -39.18 -6.52 29.19
N GLY A 690 -39.79 -5.53 29.88
CA GLY A 690 -39.74 -4.14 29.42
C GLY A 690 -38.65 -3.35 30.15
N PHE A 691 -38.04 -2.44 29.45
CA PHE A 691 -37.18 -1.43 30.05
C PHE A 691 -37.29 -0.10 29.29
N THR A 692 -37.03 0.98 30.00
CA THR A 692 -37.04 2.33 29.44
C THR A 692 -35.73 3.02 29.84
N PHE A 693 -35.06 3.64 28.89
CA PHE A 693 -33.90 4.48 29.20
C PHE A 693 -34.36 5.77 29.88
N THR A 694 -33.60 6.18 30.88
CA THR A 694 -33.83 7.48 31.53
C THR A 694 -33.42 8.61 30.54
N PRO A 695 -33.98 9.83 30.70
CA PRO A 695 -33.51 10.98 29.94
C PRO A 695 -32.00 11.16 30.05
N GLU A 696 -31.36 11.60 28.96
CA GLU A 696 -29.91 11.81 28.93
C GLU A 696 -29.47 12.79 30.01
N LEU A 697 -28.49 12.38 30.79
CA LEU A 697 -27.83 13.23 31.76
C LEU A 697 -26.73 14.05 31.07
N SER A 698 -26.43 15.21 31.63
CA SER A 698 -25.40 16.11 31.07
C SER A 698 -24.47 16.67 32.16
N GLY A 699 -23.30 17.12 31.79
CA GLY A 699 -22.33 17.75 32.67
C GLY A 699 -21.93 16.85 33.87
N GLU A 700 -21.81 17.41 35.03
CA GLU A 700 -21.37 16.68 36.24
C GLU A 700 -22.38 15.61 36.69
N GLN A 701 -23.69 15.78 36.46
CA GLN A 701 -24.69 14.74 36.78
C GLN A 701 -24.44 13.45 35.99
N PHE A 702 -23.95 13.56 34.74
CA PHE A 702 -23.56 12.42 33.94
C PHE A 702 -22.31 11.74 34.53
N ILE A 703 -21.32 12.53 34.95
CA ILE A 703 -20.10 12.00 35.57
C ILE A 703 -20.41 11.29 36.89
N ASP A 704 -21.20 11.91 37.78
CA ASP A 704 -21.63 11.29 39.03
C ASP A 704 -22.34 9.93 38.82
N ALA A 705 -23.15 9.83 37.75
CA ALA A 705 -23.81 8.60 37.38
C ALA A 705 -22.83 7.52 36.88
N LEU A 706 -21.81 7.90 36.11
CA LEU A 706 -20.78 6.99 35.64
C LEU A 706 -19.85 6.53 36.78
N GLU A 707 -19.51 7.39 37.73
CA GLU A 707 -18.70 7.04 38.89
C GLU A 707 -19.37 5.93 39.71
N ILE A 708 -20.71 5.97 39.85
CA ILE A 708 -21.47 4.90 40.50
C ILE A 708 -21.34 3.58 39.72
N VAL A 709 -21.41 3.62 38.39
CA VAL A 709 -21.23 2.42 37.54
C VAL A 709 -19.82 1.88 37.66
N ALA A 710 -18.82 2.76 37.65
CA ALA A 710 -17.41 2.40 37.78
C ALA A 710 -17.03 1.86 39.16
N SER A 711 -17.68 2.34 40.27
CA SER A 711 -17.34 1.96 41.64
C SER A 711 -18.02 0.66 42.11
N ASN A 712 -19.18 0.32 41.61
CA ASN A 712 -19.93 -0.89 42.01
C ASN A 712 -19.23 -2.23 41.63
N GLY A 713 -18.08 -2.21 40.98
CA GLY A 713 -17.28 -3.39 40.65
C GLY A 713 -16.27 -3.80 41.73
N THR A 714 -15.99 -2.94 42.72
CA THR A 714 -15.00 -3.21 43.76
C THR A 714 -15.57 -3.95 44.98
N GLY A 715 -16.86 -4.36 44.94
CA GLY A 715 -17.58 -4.98 46.05
C GLY A 715 -17.61 -6.52 46.10
N ILE A 716 -16.86 -7.24 45.28
CA ILE A 716 -16.81 -8.72 45.33
C ILE A 716 -15.42 -9.21 45.75
N THR A 717 -14.84 -8.62 46.78
CA THR A 717 -13.75 -9.23 47.57
C THR A 717 -13.78 -8.74 49.02
N ASN A 718 -14.91 -8.89 49.70
CA ASN A 718 -14.84 -8.99 51.17
C ASN A 718 -15.82 -10.06 51.60
N GLY A 719 -15.24 -11.12 52.08
CA GLY A 719 -15.81 -12.36 52.50
C GLY A 719 -17.11 -12.24 53.29
N ILE A 720 -17.99 -13.14 53.00
CA ILE A 720 -18.99 -13.57 53.96
C ILE A 720 -18.20 -14.10 55.17
N SER A 721 -17.99 -13.25 56.16
CA SER A 721 -17.68 -13.72 57.47
C SER A 721 -19.02 -14.03 58.12
N ASP A 722 -19.18 -15.25 58.63
CA ASP A 722 -20.26 -15.57 59.54
C ASP A 722 -20.13 -14.70 60.80
N GLU A 723 -21.22 -14.64 61.60
CA GLU A 723 -21.24 -13.88 62.83
C GLU A 723 -20.18 -14.33 63.89
N ASP A 724 -19.36 -15.35 63.54
CA ASP A 724 -18.27 -15.90 64.34
C ASP A 724 -16.87 -15.64 63.80
N GLY A 725 -16.68 -14.87 62.67
CA GLY A 725 -15.37 -14.38 62.20
C GLY A 725 -14.54 -15.36 61.41
N ASN A 726 -15.09 -16.45 60.86
CA ASN A 726 -14.35 -17.38 60.00
C ASN A 726 -14.65 -17.11 58.53
N ILE A 727 -13.59 -17.03 57.70
CA ILE A 727 -13.61 -16.92 56.23
C ILE A 727 -13.97 -18.29 55.66
N ILE A 728 -15.08 -18.39 54.92
CA ILE A 728 -15.42 -19.54 54.10
C ILE A 728 -15.02 -19.29 52.66
#